data_467fdfeccf47ed259dcc3d078ca37365
#
_entry.id   467fdfeccf47ed259dcc3d078ca37365
#
_cell.length_a   1.000
_cell.length_b   1.000
_cell.length_c   1.000
_cell.angle_alpha   90.00
_cell.angle_beta   90.00
_cell.angle_gamma   90.00
#
_symmetry.space_group_name_H-M   'P 1'
#
loop_
_entity.id
_entity.type
_entity.pdbx_description
1 polymer ?
#
loop_
_entity_poly.entity_id
_entity_poly.type
_entity_poly.pdbx_seq_one_letter_code
_entity_poly.pdbx_strand_id
1 'polypeptide(L)'
;MKENGVDNLRILVGADGEEGIPFRVMPTLQKEAGIYNDTIFEGLDFLLSEMGKRDMYAVLYLNNSWEWSGGYSKYLNWTGHGKEPIPGIDGWDAFNKYVAQYAECEECHSLFLNHIRTVVSRTNRYTNKKYTDDPAIMAWQVGNEPRAFSSEGKTAFAKWLSKATRLIRTLDSNHLITIGSEGKMGCENDMALFEEIHHDENVDYLTMHIWPKNWRWINADSIPQNVGRAISLTTQYMAEHIIVARQLNKPIVLEEFGLPRDNHKYHRTDPTTARDRYYSAIFDKIYQSLKQRDVLAGCNFWAWGGTGQPQHEFWQPWDDYVGDPGQEEQGLNSVFDTDTAMRIIKRYNSLLDKAGTNNISIKSKETNNLLDNLKKVSLRGFMFGHHDDTVYGIGWEGDEGESDVKRVCGDYPAVISFDLGELELDSTVNLDKVPFDKIKKEIINQYYRGGMISLSWHARNPMTGGDAWDIKDSTVVKSILPGGINHQKFVGWLDKVSAFISSLQTADNVKVPILFRPWHENTGSWFWWGEQLCTPDEYKALWEMTVNHFRLNGVNNILYAYSPGTEPKDTAQYLERYPGDEMVDVIGLDTYQFNRNIFLSKLDKSLAILDSIGKTHDKVYAVTEIGYEGIPDAKWWTSTLLPALTQYSLAYALVWRNARERVTHFYAPYPGQVSATDFVEFYKHPKTLFAEEVNLYQ
;
A
#
# COMPACT_ATOMS: atom_id res chain seq x y z
N MET A 1 -7.87 14.32 15.51
CA MET A 1 -8.10 13.77 14.16
C MET A 1 -6.97 14.20 13.21
N LYS A 2 -6.79 15.46 12.88
CA LYS A 2 -5.78 15.94 11.91
C LYS A 2 -4.35 15.46 12.22
N GLU A 3 -3.92 15.46 13.48
CA GLU A 3 -2.60 14.95 13.90
C GLU A 3 -2.37 13.44 13.61
N ASN A 4 -3.45 12.72 13.35
CA ASN A 4 -3.43 11.32 12.95
C ASN A 4 -3.66 11.15 11.44
N GLY A 5 -3.61 12.26 10.66
CA GLY A 5 -3.80 12.26 9.21
C GLY A 5 -5.26 12.04 8.77
N VAL A 6 -6.23 12.19 9.68
CA VAL A 6 -7.66 12.19 9.31
C VAL A 6 -8.00 13.58 8.80
N ASP A 7 -8.33 13.69 7.54
CA ASP A 7 -8.63 14.95 6.85
C ASP A 7 -10.05 15.02 6.28
N ASN A 8 -10.79 13.92 6.29
CA ASN A 8 -12.16 13.86 5.83
C ASN A 8 -13.12 13.42 6.94
N LEU A 9 -14.21 14.14 7.12
CA LEU A 9 -15.29 13.81 8.06
C LEU A 9 -16.61 13.69 7.32
N ARG A 10 -17.33 12.58 7.59
CA ARG A 10 -18.70 12.39 7.15
C ARG A 10 -19.66 12.81 8.27
N ILE A 11 -20.53 13.79 8.01
CA ILE A 11 -21.26 14.52 9.03
C ILE A 11 -22.76 14.51 8.71
N LEU A 12 -23.56 14.11 9.70
CA LEU A 12 -25.03 14.16 9.60
C LEU A 12 -25.53 15.61 9.64
N VAL A 13 -26.32 16.00 8.64
CA VAL A 13 -27.09 17.24 8.60
C VAL A 13 -28.59 16.89 8.52
N GLY A 14 -29.03 16.10 9.46
CA GLY A 14 -30.38 15.60 9.54
C GLY A 14 -30.59 14.87 10.86
N ALA A 15 -31.23 15.51 11.81
CA ALA A 15 -31.74 14.89 13.05
C ALA A 15 -33.16 15.41 13.22
N ASP A 16 -34.12 14.53 12.94
CA ASP A 16 -35.49 14.90 12.68
C ASP A 16 -36.45 14.45 13.78
N GLY A 17 -37.39 15.31 14.19
CA GLY A 17 -38.46 15.02 15.11
C GLY A 17 -38.29 15.62 16.50
N GLU A 18 -39.22 15.31 17.36
CA GLU A 18 -39.26 15.77 18.75
C GLU A 18 -38.15 15.07 19.57
N GLU A 19 -37.63 15.76 20.58
CA GLU A 19 -36.64 15.24 21.51
C GLU A 19 -37.24 14.23 22.50
N GLY A 20 -36.39 13.31 23.00
CA GLY A 20 -36.79 12.33 24.02
C GLY A 20 -37.35 11.04 23.45
N ILE A 21 -37.32 10.84 22.13
CA ILE A 21 -37.62 9.54 21.53
C ILE A 21 -36.44 8.58 21.83
N PRO A 22 -36.70 7.36 22.33
CA PRO A 22 -35.65 6.41 22.66
C PRO A 22 -34.71 6.16 21.48
N PHE A 23 -33.39 6.07 21.75
CA PHE A 23 -32.32 5.77 20.81
C PHE A 23 -32.09 6.83 19.70
N ARG A 24 -32.76 7.99 19.77
CA ARG A 24 -32.57 9.06 18.80
C ARG A 24 -31.53 10.07 19.21
N VAL A 25 -30.80 10.53 18.22
CA VAL A 25 -29.83 11.62 18.34
C VAL A 25 -30.53 12.90 18.80
N MET A 26 -29.94 13.59 19.75
CA MET A 26 -30.42 14.89 20.22
C MET A 26 -29.24 15.81 20.62
N PRO A 27 -29.43 17.15 20.58
CA PRO A 27 -30.65 17.84 20.20
C PRO A 27 -30.96 17.70 18.69
N THR A 28 -32.24 17.80 18.32
CA THR A 28 -32.66 17.64 16.94
C THR A 28 -32.40 18.92 16.12
N LEU A 29 -32.04 18.72 14.83
CA LEU A 29 -31.87 19.80 13.87
C LEU A 29 -33.22 20.32 13.39
N GLN A 30 -34.17 19.43 13.09
CA GLN A 30 -35.48 19.76 12.56
C GLN A 30 -36.55 19.17 13.45
N LYS A 31 -37.13 20.00 14.35
CA LYS A 31 -38.11 19.54 15.32
C LYS A 31 -39.47 19.23 14.68
N GLU A 32 -39.88 20.06 13.74
CA GLU A 32 -41.04 19.90 12.88
C GLU A 32 -40.61 20.15 11.44
N ALA A 33 -41.30 19.62 10.45
CA ALA A 33 -40.99 19.80 9.05
C ALA A 33 -40.74 21.28 8.68
N GLY A 34 -39.51 21.61 8.30
CA GLY A 34 -39.10 22.97 7.94
C GLY A 34 -38.82 23.91 9.10
N ILE A 35 -38.93 23.48 10.36
CA ILE A 35 -38.61 24.30 11.54
C ILE A 35 -37.28 23.85 12.14
N TYR A 36 -36.24 24.65 11.96
CA TYR A 36 -34.86 24.31 12.27
C TYR A 36 -34.38 24.86 13.62
N ASN A 37 -33.52 24.12 14.27
CA ASN A 37 -32.77 24.54 15.44
C ASN A 37 -31.50 25.29 14.99
N ASP A 38 -31.53 26.59 15.13
CA ASP A 38 -30.47 27.51 14.72
C ASP A 38 -29.15 27.22 15.48
N THR A 39 -29.23 26.77 16.74
CA THR A 39 -28.04 26.44 17.54
C THR A 39 -27.26 25.26 16.95
N ILE A 40 -27.98 24.25 16.40
CA ILE A 40 -27.32 23.11 15.73
C ILE A 40 -26.69 23.56 14.42
N PHE A 41 -27.37 24.40 13.65
CA PHE A 41 -26.76 24.97 12.45
C PHE A 41 -25.55 25.87 12.77
N GLU A 42 -25.58 26.63 13.86
CA GLU A 42 -24.41 27.39 14.30
C GLU A 42 -23.23 26.49 14.69
N GLY A 43 -23.52 25.36 15.32
CA GLY A 43 -22.51 24.31 15.60
C GLY A 43 -21.89 23.75 14.31
N LEU A 44 -22.69 23.52 13.27
CA LEU A 44 -22.19 23.06 11.96
C LEU A 44 -21.35 24.16 11.29
N ASP A 45 -21.79 25.42 11.32
CA ASP A 45 -21.04 26.59 10.80
C ASP A 45 -19.65 26.67 11.49
N PHE A 46 -19.62 26.52 12.82
CA PHE A 46 -18.39 26.53 13.59
C PHE A 46 -17.47 25.38 13.21
N LEU A 47 -18.01 24.14 13.13
CA LEU A 47 -17.24 22.95 12.75
C LEU A 47 -16.59 23.12 11.37
N LEU A 48 -17.35 23.55 10.36
CA LEU A 48 -16.82 23.78 9.01
C LEU A 48 -15.74 24.88 9.00
N SER A 49 -15.94 25.96 9.76
CA SER A 49 -14.92 27.00 9.93
C SER A 49 -13.61 26.45 10.53
N GLU A 50 -13.69 25.59 11.55
CA GLU A 50 -12.54 24.98 12.18
C GLU A 50 -11.89 23.91 11.30
N MET A 51 -12.65 23.17 10.52
CA MET A 51 -12.15 22.22 9.52
C MET A 51 -11.36 22.95 8.42
N GLY A 52 -11.90 24.02 7.86
CA GLY A 52 -11.21 24.82 6.83
C GLY A 52 -9.88 25.39 7.29
N LYS A 53 -9.77 25.84 8.57
CA LYS A 53 -8.49 26.30 9.15
C LYS A 53 -7.42 25.20 9.27
N ARG A 54 -7.82 23.94 9.18
CA ARG A 54 -6.96 22.76 9.36
C ARG A 54 -6.78 21.94 8.10
N ASP A 55 -7.24 22.46 6.95
CA ASP A 55 -7.26 21.72 5.68
C ASP A 55 -7.94 20.35 5.86
N MET A 56 -9.13 20.37 6.45
CA MET A 56 -10.01 19.21 6.60
C MET A 56 -11.28 19.42 5.79
N TYR A 57 -11.88 18.32 5.33
CA TYR A 57 -13.00 18.32 4.40
C TYR A 57 -14.19 17.57 4.96
N ALA A 58 -15.40 18.06 4.68
CA ALA A 58 -16.66 17.47 5.10
C ALA A 58 -17.42 16.82 3.95
N VAL A 59 -17.94 15.61 4.17
CA VAL A 59 -19.04 15.03 3.41
C VAL A 59 -20.31 15.23 4.24
N LEU A 60 -21.25 16.03 3.74
CA LEU A 60 -22.48 16.37 4.45
C LEU A 60 -23.63 15.50 3.94
N TYR A 61 -24.09 14.53 4.76
CA TYR A 61 -25.25 13.72 4.39
C TYR A 61 -26.54 14.29 4.99
N LEU A 62 -27.56 14.42 4.13
CA LEU A 62 -28.71 15.26 4.35
C LEU A 62 -29.96 14.54 4.88
N ASN A 63 -29.92 13.20 4.89
CA ASN A 63 -31.02 12.37 5.38
C ASN A 63 -30.47 11.02 5.91
N ASN A 64 -31.34 10.21 6.44
CA ASN A 64 -31.01 8.86 6.92
C ASN A 64 -32.17 7.91 6.63
N SER A 65 -31.90 6.69 6.23
CA SER A 65 -32.94 5.69 6.10
C SER A 65 -33.31 5.03 7.44
N TRP A 66 -32.45 5.20 8.46
CA TRP A 66 -32.61 4.61 9.79
C TRP A 66 -33.23 5.58 10.79
N GLU A 67 -33.92 5.03 11.78
CA GLU A 67 -34.73 5.78 12.76
C GLU A 67 -33.91 6.56 13.80
N TRP A 68 -32.65 6.18 14.04
CA TRP A 68 -31.84 6.79 15.10
C TRP A 68 -31.57 8.30 14.90
N SER A 69 -31.86 8.82 13.73
CA SER A 69 -31.90 10.28 13.47
C SER A 69 -33.24 10.77 12.95
N GLY A 70 -34.32 10.00 13.10
CA GLY A 70 -35.63 10.30 12.54
C GLY A 70 -35.79 9.86 11.09
N GLY A 71 -35.17 10.55 10.18
CA GLY A 71 -35.04 10.14 8.78
C GLY A 71 -36.35 9.75 8.09
N TYR A 72 -36.34 8.71 7.26
CA TYR A 72 -37.50 8.25 6.47
C TYR A 72 -38.75 8.05 7.33
N SER A 73 -38.62 7.45 8.50
CA SER A 73 -39.75 7.19 9.37
C SER A 73 -40.41 8.47 9.89
N LYS A 74 -39.62 9.51 10.15
CA LYS A 74 -40.14 10.79 10.62
C LYS A 74 -40.83 11.60 9.52
N TYR A 75 -40.27 11.60 8.30
CA TYR A 75 -40.93 12.24 7.14
C TYR A 75 -42.27 11.57 6.83
N LEU A 76 -42.38 10.25 6.92
CA LEU A 76 -43.65 9.52 6.79
C LEU A 76 -44.64 9.92 7.91
N ASN A 77 -44.16 10.06 9.14
CA ASN A 77 -45.01 10.52 10.26
C ASN A 77 -45.55 11.94 10.01
N TRP A 78 -44.70 12.90 9.58
CA TRP A 78 -45.09 14.23 9.26
C TRP A 78 -46.12 14.34 8.11
N THR A 79 -46.12 13.39 7.20
CA THR A 79 -47.05 13.33 6.06
C THR A 79 -48.29 12.47 6.32
N GLY A 80 -48.52 12.08 7.59
CA GLY A 80 -49.74 11.43 8.00
C GLY A 80 -49.82 9.90 7.84
N HIS A 81 -48.67 9.24 7.65
CA HIS A 81 -48.61 7.76 7.52
C HIS A 81 -48.71 7.03 8.88
N GLY A 82 -49.01 7.75 9.96
CA GLY A 82 -49.18 7.20 11.30
C GLY A 82 -47.93 7.28 12.16
N LYS A 83 -47.99 6.59 13.32
CA LYS A 83 -46.89 6.59 14.27
C LYS A 83 -45.70 5.77 13.71
N GLU A 84 -44.53 6.33 13.76
CA GLU A 84 -43.28 5.69 13.37
C GLU A 84 -42.91 4.54 14.33
N PRO A 85 -42.56 3.37 13.82
CA PRO A 85 -42.03 2.27 14.63
C PRO A 85 -40.58 2.53 15.05
N ILE A 86 -40.23 2.09 16.25
CA ILE A 86 -38.84 2.11 16.77
C ILE A 86 -38.35 0.67 16.79
N PRO A 87 -37.31 0.29 16.01
CA PRO A 87 -36.88 -1.11 15.88
C PRO A 87 -36.57 -1.80 17.19
N GLY A 88 -35.96 -1.12 18.16
CA GLY A 88 -35.66 -1.65 19.48
C GLY A 88 -36.90 -1.92 20.37
N ILE A 89 -38.06 -1.40 19.98
CA ILE A 89 -39.34 -1.55 20.72
C ILE A 89 -40.35 -2.37 19.91
N ASP A 90 -40.53 -1.99 18.62
CA ASP A 90 -41.60 -2.52 17.77
C ASP A 90 -41.11 -3.62 16.83
N GLY A 91 -39.76 -3.81 16.73
CA GLY A 91 -39.10 -4.82 15.90
C GLY A 91 -38.77 -4.31 14.49
N TRP A 92 -37.73 -4.88 13.88
CA TRP A 92 -37.22 -4.53 12.56
C TRP A 92 -38.25 -4.77 11.43
N ASP A 93 -39.05 -5.81 11.51
CA ASP A 93 -40.07 -6.11 10.48
C ASP A 93 -41.12 -4.99 10.38
N ALA A 94 -41.57 -4.48 11.55
CA ALA A 94 -42.53 -3.36 11.59
C ALA A 94 -41.92 -2.10 11.02
N PHE A 95 -40.67 -1.81 11.36
CA PHE A 95 -39.92 -0.65 10.83
C PHE A 95 -39.73 -0.76 9.32
N ASN A 96 -39.16 -1.87 8.82
CA ASN A 96 -38.89 -2.05 7.39
C ASN A 96 -40.17 -1.92 6.54
N LYS A 97 -41.27 -2.51 7.00
CA LYS A 97 -42.58 -2.39 6.33
C LYS A 97 -43.09 -0.94 6.30
N TYR A 98 -42.84 -0.18 7.38
CA TYR A 98 -43.29 1.20 7.48
C TYR A 98 -42.45 2.09 6.55
N VAL A 99 -41.13 2.01 6.60
CA VAL A 99 -40.23 2.87 5.82
C VAL A 99 -40.20 2.55 4.32
N ALA A 100 -40.62 1.34 3.92
CA ALA A 100 -40.75 0.99 2.51
C ALA A 100 -41.74 1.92 1.74
N GLN A 101 -42.68 2.55 2.44
CA GLN A 101 -43.60 3.53 1.87
C GLN A 101 -42.91 4.82 1.43
N TYR A 102 -41.71 5.11 1.96
CA TYR A 102 -40.99 6.36 1.65
C TYR A 102 -40.61 6.47 0.17
N ALA A 103 -40.27 5.38 -0.48
CA ALA A 103 -39.86 5.37 -1.89
C ALA A 103 -40.93 5.97 -2.85
N GLU A 104 -42.23 5.83 -2.50
CA GLU A 104 -43.37 6.32 -3.27
C GLU A 104 -44.04 7.58 -2.66
N CYS A 105 -43.57 8.08 -1.52
CA CYS A 105 -44.16 9.22 -0.80
C CYS A 105 -43.74 10.56 -1.40
N GLU A 106 -44.42 11.08 -2.37
CA GLU A 106 -44.11 12.38 -3.03
C GLU A 106 -44.15 13.57 -2.04
N GLU A 107 -45.00 13.53 -1.03
CA GLU A 107 -45.07 14.54 0.03
C GLU A 107 -43.79 14.49 0.88
N CYS A 108 -43.32 13.28 1.23
CA CYS A 108 -42.05 13.09 1.94
C CYS A 108 -40.89 13.66 1.14
N HIS A 109 -40.83 13.32 -0.15
CA HIS A 109 -39.81 13.84 -1.05
C HIS A 109 -39.84 15.37 -1.14
N SER A 110 -41.05 15.98 -1.18
CA SER A 110 -41.18 17.43 -1.22
C SER A 110 -40.63 18.12 0.05
N LEU A 111 -40.87 17.54 1.22
CA LEU A 111 -40.30 18.02 2.47
C LEU A 111 -38.76 17.88 2.46
N PHE A 112 -38.24 16.75 2.00
CA PHE A 112 -36.81 16.53 1.92
C PHE A 112 -36.12 17.47 0.90
N LEU A 113 -36.72 17.71 -0.27
CA LEU A 113 -36.20 18.67 -1.23
C LEU A 113 -36.17 20.11 -0.67
N ASN A 114 -37.09 20.47 0.22
CA ASN A 114 -37.05 21.75 0.93
C ASN A 114 -35.90 21.79 1.95
N HIS A 115 -35.63 20.66 2.64
CA HIS A 115 -34.47 20.52 3.52
C HIS A 115 -33.16 20.72 2.74
N ILE A 116 -33.00 20.06 1.58
CA ILE A 116 -31.85 20.26 0.68
C ILE A 116 -31.68 21.75 0.36
N ARG A 117 -32.73 22.45 -0.06
CA ARG A 117 -32.66 23.92 -0.36
C ARG A 117 -32.17 24.73 0.82
N THR A 118 -32.69 24.45 2.00
CA THR A 118 -32.32 25.17 3.22
C THR A 118 -30.86 25.00 3.57
N VAL A 119 -30.36 23.75 3.54
CA VAL A 119 -28.99 23.43 3.94
C VAL A 119 -27.99 23.91 2.90
N VAL A 120 -28.19 23.55 1.62
CA VAL A 120 -27.22 23.86 0.54
C VAL A 120 -27.09 25.36 0.32
N SER A 121 -28.18 26.11 0.47
CA SER A 121 -28.17 27.60 0.30
C SER A 121 -27.73 28.37 1.54
N ARG A 122 -27.27 27.68 2.60
CA ARG A 122 -26.87 28.34 3.85
C ARG A 122 -25.60 29.18 3.67
N THR A 123 -25.49 30.23 4.45
CA THR A 123 -24.27 31.03 4.62
C THR A 123 -23.72 30.79 6.01
N ASN A 124 -22.43 30.37 6.08
CA ASN A 124 -21.72 30.11 7.32
C ASN A 124 -21.55 31.44 8.12
N ARG A 125 -21.97 31.44 9.37
CA ARG A 125 -21.91 32.64 10.25
C ARG A 125 -20.49 33.05 10.64
N TYR A 126 -19.54 32.11 10.68
CA TYR A 126 -18.15 32.37 11.10
C TYR A 126 -17.26 32.80 9.94
N THR A 127 -17.50 32.28 8.74
CA THR A 127 -16.66 32.56 7.55
C THR A 127 -17.30 33.56 6.62
N ASN A 128 -18.61 33.82 6.76
CA ASN A 128 -19.46 34.60 5.85
C ASN A 128 -19.46 34.09 4.40
N LYS A 129 -19.09 32.80 4.19
CA LYS A 129 -19.15 32.11 2.89
C LYS A 129 -20.46 31.37 2.75
N LYS A 130 -21.03 31.34 1.55
CA LYS A 130 -22.10 30.40 1.25
C LYS A 130 -21.52 28.96 1.33
N TYR A 131 -22.33 28.00 1.73
CA TYR A 131 -21.91 26.59 1.74
C TYR A 131 -21.51 26.13 0.34
N THR A 132 -22.15 26.62 -0.71
CA THR A 132 -21.80 26.39 -2.12
C THR A 132 -20.42 26.91 -2.53
N ASP A 133 -19.80 27.78 -1.73
CA ASP A 133 -18.51 28.41 -1.97
C ASP A 133 -17.48 28.04 -0.88
N ASP A 134 -17.83 27.14 0.06
CA ASP A 134 -16.99 26.81 1.20
C ASP A 134 -16.07 25.60 0.87
N PRO A 135 -14.75 25.81 0.69
CA PRO A 135 -13.83 24.73 0.33
C PRO A 135 -13.65 23.67 1.42
N ALA A 136 -14.18 23.87 2.62
CA ALA A 136 -14.21 22.84 3.66
C ALA A 136 -15.28 21.77 3.39
N ILE A 137 -16.23 22.03 2.50
CA ILE A 137 -17.20 21.04 2.04
C ILE A 137 -16.62 20.33 0.82
N MET A 138 -16.44 19.01 0.87
CA MET A 138 -16.02 18.21 -0.25
C MET A 138 -17.21 17.73 -1.07
N ALA A 139 -18.24 17.23 -0.40
CA ALA A 139 -19.37 16.62 -1.08
C ALA A 139 -20.69 16.79 -0.32
N TRP A 140 -21.76 16.85 -1.10
CA TRP A 140 -23.12 16.62 -0.67
C TRP A 140 -23.49 15.16 -0.84
N GLN A 141 -24.09 14.58 0.20
CA GLN A 141 -24.56 13.21 0.15
C GLN A 141 -26.06 13.18 0.41
N VAL A 142 -26.82 12.47 -0.46
CA VAL A 142 -28.28 12.45 -0.37
C VAL A 142 -28.75 11.92 0.98
N GLY A 143 -28.11 10.86 1.48
CA GLY A 143 -28.48 10.32 2.79
C GLY A 143 -27.53 9.26 3.30
N ASN A 144 -27.74 8.85 4.55
CA ASN A 144 -27.11 7.66 5.10
C ASN A 144 -27.90 6.43 4.69
N GLU A 145 -27.23 5.55 3.96
CA GLU A 145 -27.74 4.23 3.58
C GLU A 145 -29.14 4.24 2.97
N PRO A 146 -29.43 5.10 1.96
CA PRO A 146 -30.74 5.14 1.36
C PRO A 146 -31.08 3.78 0.74
N ARG A 147 -32.33 3.32 1.00
CA ARG A 147 -32.85 2.03 0.56
C ARG A 147 -34.28 2.12 0.04
N ALA A 148 -34.65 1.18 -0.82
CA ALA A 148 -36.05 1.00 -1.24
C ALA A 148 -36.88 0.25 -0.18
N PHE A 149 -36.24 -0.59 0.64
CA PHE A 149 -36.86 -1.49 1.63
C PHE A 149 -37.89 -2.49 1.06
N SER A 150 -38.02 -2.53 -0.27
CA SER A 150 -38.85 -3.49 -0.98
C SER A 150 -38.37 -3.67 -2.41
N SER A 151 -38.67 -4.82 -3.01
CA SER A 151 -38.38 -5.05 -4.42
C SER A 151 -39.26 -4.22 -5.35
N GLU A 152 -40.48 -3.93 -4.94
CA GLU A 152 -41.47 -3.16 -5.66
C GLU A 152 -41.10 -1.68 -5.72
N GLY A 153 -40.50 -1.14 -4.64
CA GLY A 153 -40.10 0.24 -4.51
C GLY A 153 -38.87 0.68 -5.30
N LYS A 154 -38.09 -0.23 -5.89
CA LYS A 154 -36.80 0.04 -6.55
C LYS A 154 -36.87 1.14 -7.61
N THR A 155 -37.87 1.10 -8.48
CA THR A 155 -38.02 2.11 -9.54
C THR A 155 -38.37 3.50 -9.00
N ALA A 156 -39.23 3.56 -7.99
CA ALA A 156 -39.58 4.82 -7.31
C ALA A 156 -38.37 5.38 -6.53
N PHE A 157 -37.62 4.50 -5.88
CA PHE A 157 -36.38 4.80 -5.18
C PHE A 157 -35.34 5.46 -6.10
N ALA A 158 -35.03 4.86 -7.25
CA ALA A 158 -34.09 5.43 -8.21
C ALA A 158 -34.54 6.82 -8.72
N LYS A 159 -35.85 6.99 -8.95
CA LYS A 159 -36.42 8.28 -9.40
C LYS A 159 -36.28 9.38 -8.37
N TRP A 160 -36.59 9.12 -7.09
CA TRP A 160 -36.48 10.17 -6.10
C TRP A 160 -35.01 10.55 -5.80
N LEU A 161 -34.08 9.57 -5.83
CA LEU A 161 -32.65 9.85 -5.73
C LEU A 161 -32.19 10.79 -6.85
N SER A 162 -32.58 10.52 -8.09
CA SER A 162 -32.26 11.38 -9.23
C SER A 162 -32.89 12.79 -9.10
N LYS A 163 -34.10 12.92 -8.51
CA LYS A 163 -34.67 14.25 -8.20
C LYS A 163 -33.82 15.01 -7.18
N ALA A 164 -33.31 14.31 -6.15
CA ALA A 164 -32.50 14.92 -5.09
C ALA A 164 -31.13 15.37 -5.63
N THR A 165 -30.41 14.49 -6.34
CA THR A 165 -29.09 14.81 -6.92
C THR A 165 -29.15 15.94 -7.92
N ARG A 166 -30.16 15.97 -8.78
CA ARG A 166 -30.42 17.06 -9.74
C ARG A 166 -30.68 18.39 -9.02
N LEU A 167 -31.47 18.39 -7.94
CA LEU A 167 -31.70 19.60 -7.17
C LEU A 167 -30.41 20.12 -6.55
N ILE A 168 -29.62 19.26 -5.92
CA ILE A 168 -28.34 19.66 -5.34
C ILE A 168 -27.43 20.24 -6.42
N ARG A 169 -27.30 19.60 -7.57
CA ARG A 169 -26.49 20.11 -8.70
C ARG A 169 -26.97 21.45 -9.24
N THR A 170 -28.29 21.67 -9.23
CA THR A 170 -28.89 22.99 -9.64
C THR A 170 -28.53 24.08 -8.65
N LEU A 171 -28.42 23.77 -7.35
CA LEU A 171 -28.08 24.72 -6.29
C LEU A 171 -26.58 24.95 -6.16
N ASP A 172 -25.82 23.91 -6.45
CA ASP A 172 -24.37 23.87 -6.25
C ASP A 172 -23.66 23.12 -7.40
N SER A 173 -22.90 23.86 -8.20
CA SER A 173 -22.09 23.34 -9.29
C SER A 173 -20.62 23.06 -8.89
N ASN A 174 -20.22 23.41 -7.67
CA ASN A 174 -18.83 23.39 -7.24
C ASN A 174 -18.44 22.10 -6.52
N HIS A 175 -19.32 21.58 -5.65
CA HIS A 175 -19.00 20.44 -4.80
C HIS A 175 -19.41 19.11 -5.45
N LEU A 176 -18.77 18.04 -4.99
CA LEU A 176 -19.11 16.68 -5.40
C LEU A 176 -20.48 16.27 -4.84
N ILE A 177 -21.14 15.34 -5.51
CA ILE A 177 -22.43 14.79 -5.11
C ILE A 177 -22.32 13.26 -5.10
N THR A 178 -22.82 12.64 -4.03
CA THR A 178 -22.94 11.19 -3.91
C THR A 178 -24.24 10.78 -3.23
N ILE A 179 -24.56 9.50 -3.29
CA ILE A 179 -25.82 8.95 -2.77
C ILE A 179 -25.70 8.56 -1.31
N GLY A 180 -24.59 7.91 -0.90
CA GLY A 180 -24.39 7.33 0.44
C GLY A 180 -24.91 5.90 0.55
N SER A 181 -24.90 5.16 -0.56
CA SER A 181 -25.37 3.76 -0.61
C SER A 181 -24.40 2.82 0.07
N GLU A 182 -24.91 1.78 0.75
CA GLU A 182 -24.11 0.64 1.24
C GLU A 182 -23.53 -0.22 0.11
N GLY A 183 -23.91 0.03 -1.13
CA GLY A 183 -23.62 -0.84 -2.26
C GLY A 183 -24.78 -1.81 -2.53
N LYS A 184 -24.46 -3.01 -3.01
CA LYS A 184 -25.43 -4.06 -3.35
C LYS A 184 -26.40 -4.37 -2.17
N MET A 185 -25.89 -4.39 -0.95
CA MET A 185 -26.73 -4.65 0.23
C MET A 185 -27.81 -3.57 0.43
N GLY A 186 -27.48 -2.31 0.21
CA GLY A 186 -28.43 -1.19 0.25
C GLY A 186 -29.36 -1.12 -0.95
N CYS A 187 -29.08 -1.87 -2.00
CA CYS A 187 -29.88 -1.97 -3.23
C CYS A 187 -30.67 -3.28 -3.31
N GLU A 188 -31.17 -3.80 -2.21
CA GLU A 188 -31.97 -5.04 -2.15
C GLU A 188 -31.23 -6.25 -2.78
N ASN A 189 -29.90 -6.34 -2.59
CA ASN A 189 -29.00 -7.32 -3.21
C ASN A 189 -28.98 -7.28 -4.76
N ASP A 190 -29.33 -6.16 -5.34
CA ASP A 190 -29.39 -5.95 -6.78
C ASP A 190 -28.26 -5.05 -7.28
N MET A 191 -27.27 -5.63 -7.95
CA MET A 191 -26.13 -4.88 -8.51
C MET A 191 -26.55 -3.98 -9.69
N ALA A 192 -27.62 -4.36 -10.42
CA ALA A 192 -28.13 -3.54 -11.51
C ALA A 192 -28.76 -2.24 -10.99
N LEU A 193 -29.49 -2.30 -9.86
CA LEU A 193 -29.98 -1.11 -9.19
C LEU A 193 -28.84 -0.24 -8.65
N PHE A 194 -27.79 -0.86 -8.10
CA PHE A 194 -26.60 -0.13 -7.66
C PHE A 194 -25.92 0.62 -8.82
N GLU A 195 -25.80 -0.03 -9.98
CA GLU A 195 -25.27 0.60 -11.21
C GLU A 195 -26.20 1.72 -11.68
N GLU A 196 -27.51 1.51 -11.75
CA GLU A 196 -28.51 2.47 -12.20
C GLU A 196 -28.47 3.78 -11.42
N ILE A 197 -28.50 3.71 -10.08
CA ILE A 197 -28.51 4.90 -9.24
C ILE A 197 -27.19 5.70 -9.30
N HIS A 198 -26.07 5.05 -9.57
CA HIS A 198 -24.77 5.73 -9.70
C HIS A 198 -24.44 6.12 -11.16
N HIS A 199 -25.20 5.65 -12.14
CA HIS A 199 -25.09 6.12 -13.53
C HIS A 199 -25.62 7.52 -13.75
N ASP A 200 -26.41 8.07 -12.81
CA ASP A 200 -26.92 9.46 -12.85
C ASP A 200 -25.76 10.45 -13.08
N GLU A 201 -25.92 11.34 -14.05
CA GLU A 201 -24.92 12.35 -14.44
C GLU A 201 -24.56 13.32 -13.31
N ASN A 202 -25.46 13.51 -12.35
CA ASN A 202 -25.24 14.39 -11.20
C ASN A 202 -24.47 13.71 -10.04
N VAL A 203 -24.26 12.41 -10.10
CA VAL A 203 -23.49 11.65 -9.11
C VAL A 203 -22.03 11.58 -9.54
N ASP A 204 -21.12 12.10 -8.74
CA ASP A 204 -19.68 12.17 -9.07
C ASP A 204 -18.91 10.94 -8.64
N TYR A 205 -19.28 10.27 -7.56
CA TYR A 205 -18.61 9.06 -7.07
C TYR A 205 -19.59 8.09 -6.40
N LEU A 206 -19.20 6.82 -6.42
CA LEU A 206 -19.94 5.73 -5.79
C LEU A 206 -19.52 5.56 -4.33
N THR A 207 -20.42 4.95 -3.53
CA THR A 207 -20.15 4.61 -2.14
C THR A 207 -20.47 3.16 -1.84
N MET A 208 -19.81 2.60 -0.84
CA MET A 208 -20.14 1.32 -0.23
C MET A 208 -19.86 1.36 1.26
N HIS A 209 -20.66 0.62 2.04
CA HIS A 209 -20.46 0.37 3.46
C HIS A 209 -20.30 -1.12 3.69
N ILE A 210 -19.54 -1.54 4.68
CA ILE A 210 -19.28 -2.96 4.91
C ILE A 210 -19.27 -3.28 6.41
N TRP A 211 -20.26 -4.09 6.82
CA TRP A 211 -20.51 -4.44 8.21
C TRP A 211 -20.50 -5.97 8.44
N PRO A 212 -19.31 -6.61 8.57
CA PRO A 212 -19.21 -8.08 8.62
C PRO A 212 -20.02 -8.74 9.74
N LYS A 213 -20.10 -8.09 10.91
CA LYS A 213 -20.91 -8.60 12.05
C LYS A 213 -22.40 -8.44 11.78
N ASN A 214 -22.84 -7.26 11.36
CA ASN A 214 -24.26 -6.94 11.14
C ASN A 214 -24.84 -7.77 9.98
N TRP A 215 -24.03 -8.04 8.95
CA TRP A 215 -24.40 -8.91 7.82
C TRP A 215 -24.22 -10.41 8.10
N ARG A 216 -23.89 -10.79 9.34
CA ARG A 216 -23.70 -12.17 9.78
C ARG A 216 -22.62 -12.95 8.99
N TRP A 217 -21.64 -12.24 8.45
CA TRP A 217 -20.48 -12.89 7.85
C TRP A 217 -19.59 -13.55 8.90
N ILE A 218 -19.60 -13.02 10.11
CA ILE A 218 -18.92 -13.56 11.28
C ILE A 218 -19.86 -13.53 12.50
N ASN A 219 -19.61 -14.41 13.46
CA ASN A 219 -20.33 -14.45 14.71
C ASN A 219 -19.68 -13.53 15.76
N ALA A 220 -20.51 -12.87 16.56
CA ALA A 220 -20.07 -12.00 17.64
C ALA A 220 -19.12 -12.69 18.65
N ASP A 221 -19.41 -13.94 19.02
CA ASP A 221 -18.64 -14.69 20.02
C ASP A 221 -17.28 -15.21 19.54
N SER A 222 -16.94 -15.03 18.28
CA SER A 222 -15.74 -15.60 17.66
C SER A 222 -15.04 -14.66 16.68
N ILE A 223 -15.06 -13.35 16.96
CA ILE A 223 -14.50 -12.31 16.09
C ILE A 223 -13.01 -12.53 15.80
N PRO A 224 -12.12 -12.77 16.79
CA PRO A 224 -10.70 -12.98 16.52
C PRO A 224 -10.42 -14.20 15.65
N GLN A 225 -11.17 -15.29 15.82
CA GLN A 225 -11.01 -16.53 15.07
C GLN A 225 -11.49 -16.39 13.62
N ASN A 226 -12.47 -15.52 13.37
CA ASN A 226 -13.11 -15.34 12.08
C ASN A 226 -12.68 -14.08 11.31
N VAL A 227 -11.73 -13.30 11.83
CA VAL A 227 -11.28 -12.05 11.16
C VAL A 227 -10.76 -12.31 9.75
N GLY A 228 -10.10 -13.43 9.49
CA GLY A 228 -9.66 -13.80 8.14
C GLY A 228 -10.83 -13.99 7.16
N ARG A 229 -11.96 -14.57 7.63
CA ARG A 229 -13.19 -14.67 6.85
C ARG A 229 -13.82 -13.29 6.59
N ALA A 230 -13.86 -12.43 7.61
CA ALA A 230 -14.31 -11.04 7.45
C ALA A 230 -13.53 -10.31 6.36
N ILE A 231 -12.19 -10.38 6.40
CA ILE A 231 -11.30 -9.77 5.39
C ILE A 231 -11.59 -10.32 3.99
N SER A 232 -11.71 -11.65 3.85
CA SER A 232 -11.97 -12.28 2.56
C SER A 232 -13.29 -11.82 1.94
N LEU A 233 -14.39 -11.85 2.70
CA LEU A 233 -15.71 -11.44 2.22
C LEU A 233 -15.78 -9.94 1.95
N THR A 234 -15.14 -9.12 2.78
CA THR A 234 -15.00 -7.68 2.54
C THR A 234 -14.25 -7.41 1.23
N THR A 235 -13.13 -8.06 1.02
CA THR A 235 -12.34 -7.90 -0.21
C THR A 235 -13.12 -8.32 -1.44
N GLN A 236 -13.89 -9.41 -1.36
CA GLN A 236 -14.77 -9.84 -2.44
C GLN A 236 -15.85 -8.81 -2.74
N TYR A 237 -16.54 -8.31 -1.70
CA TYR A 237 -17.57 -7.28 -1.85
C TYR A 237 -17.01 -6.01 -2.50
N MET A 238 -15.86 -5.52 -2.03
CA MET A 238 -15.17 -4.39 -2.63
C MET A 238 -14.87 -4.64 -4.11
N ALA A 239 -14.36 -5.82 -4.46
CA ALA A 239 -14.03 -6.15 -5.85
C ALA A 239 -15.24 -6.12 -6.79
N GLU A 240 -16.41 -6.62 -6.34
CA GLU A 240 -17.67 -6.58 -7.11
C GLU A 240 -18.07 -5.11 -7.42
N HIS A 241 -17.96 -4.21 -6.46
CA HIS A 241 -18.33 -2.79 -6.61
C HIS A 241 -17.30 -1.97 -7.39
N ILE A 242 -16.01 -2.29 -7.26
CA ILE A 242 -14.92 -1.68 -8.05
C ILE A 242 -15.13 -1.95 -9.55
N ILE A 243 -15.64 -3.14 -9.94
CA ILE A 243 -15.95 -3.44 -11.33
C ILE A 243 -17.00 -2.46 -11.88
N VAL A 244 -18.08 -2.20 -11.14
CA VAL A 244 -19.12 -1.24 -11.55
C VAL A 244 -18.54 0.18 -11.63
N ALA A 245 -17.75 0.60 -10.64
CA ALA A 245 -17.11 1.91 -10.64
C ALA A 245 -16.20 2.13 -11.87
N ARG A 246 -15.44 1.10 -12.26
CA ARG A 246 -14.62 1.13 -13.50
C ARG A 246 -15.48 1.23 -14.76
N GLN A 247 -16.61 0.49 -14.83
CA GLN A 247 -17.54 0.54 -15.96
C GLN A 247 -18.16 1.92 -16.11
N LEU A 248 -18.53 2.56 -15.00
CA LEU A 248 -19.07 3.92 -14.96
C LEU A 248 -17.99 5.01 -15.10
N ASN A 249 -16.71 4.64 -15.06
CA ASN A 249 -15.57 5.59 -15.03
C ASN A 249 -15.71 6.65 -13.93
N LYS A 250 -16.12 6.21 -12.74
CA LYS A 250 -16.29 7.07 -11.55
C LYS A 250 -15.50 6.50 -10.37
N PRO A 251 -14.97 7.35 -9.47
CA PRO A 251 -14.38 6.87 -8.22
C PRO A 251 -15.39 6.16 -7.32
N ILE A 252 -14.91 5.28 -6.45
CA ILE A 252 -15.70 4.67 -5.38
C ILE A 252 -15.01 4.82 -4.03
N VAL A 253 -15.79 5.10 -2.98
CA VAL A 253 -15.29 5.28 -1.60
C VAL A 253 -15.93 4.24 -0.69
N LEU A 254 -15.12 3.62 0.17
CA LEU A 254 -15.62 2.81 1.29
C LEU A 254 -15.94 3.75 2.46
N GLU A 255 -17.18 4.24 2.53
CA GLU A 255 -17.56 5.32 3.46
C GLU A 255 -17.87 4.87 4.88
N GLU A 256 -18.17 3.59 5.06
CA GLU A 256 -18.29 3.00 6.39
C GLU A 256 -17.71 1.59 6.40
N PHE A 257 -16.90 1.32 7.37
CA PHE A 257 -16.48 -0.03 7.74
C PHE A 257 -16.06 -0.06 9.19
N GLY A 258 -16.33 -1.17 9.83
CA GLY A 258 -15.97 -1.37 11.22
C GLY A 258 -15.95 -2.84 11.59
N LEU A 259 -15.35 -3.12 12.73
CA LEU A 259 -15.37 -4.41 13.36
C LEU A 259 -15.45 -4.21 14.88
N PRO A 260 -16.35 -4.91 15.59
CA PRO A 260 -16.42 -4.82 17.04
C PRO A 260 -15.09 -5.17 17.71
N ARG A 261 -14.92 -4.75 18.97
CA ARG A 261 -13.81 -5.18 19.81
C ARG A 261 -13.82 -6.71 19.98
N ASP A 262 -12.68 -7.28 20.33
CA ASP A 262 -12.52 -8.73 20.47
C ASP A 262 -13.59 -9.30 21.41
N ASN A 263 -14.18 -10.44 21.00
CA ASN A 263 -15.26 -11.12 21.71
C ASN A 263 -16.54 -10.25 21.91
N HIS A 264 -16.84 -9.34 20.98
CA HIS A 264 -18.00 -8.46 21.02
C HIS A 264 -18.07 -7.61 22.29
N LYS A 265 -16.93 -7.19 22.81
CA LYS A 265 -16.86 -6.30 23.94
C LYS A 265 -16.89 -4.84 23.49
N TYR A 266 -17.20 -3.93 24.41
CA TYR A 266 -17.40 -2.52 24.09
C TYR A 266 -16.74 -1.54 25.06
N HIS A 267 -16.14 -2.03 26.17
CA HIS A 267 -15.40 -1.14 27.04
C HIS A 267 -14.13 -0.63 26.37
N ARG A 268 -13.81 0.65 26.58
CA ARG A 268 -12.67 1.33 25.99
C ARG A 268 -11.33 0.62 26.20
N THR A 269 -11.19 -0.15 27.27
CA THR A 269 -10.00 -0.94 27.59
C THR A 269 -9.95 -2.33 26.98
N ASP A 270 -11.05 -2.79 26.35
CA ASP A 270 -11.10 -4.10 25.73
C ASP A 270 -10.23 -4.16 24.46
N PRO A 271 -9.59 -5.29 24.16
CA PRO A 271 -8.67 -5.40 23.04
C PRO A 271 -9.36 -5.26 21.67
N THR A 272 -8.59 -4.74 20.71
CA THR A 272 -9.02 -4.52 19.32
C THR A 272 -8.21 -5.34 18.32
N THR A 273 -7.61 -6.47 18.72
CA THR A 273 -6.67 -7.25 17.92
C THR A 273 -7.23 -7.67 16.56
N ALA A 274 -8.49 -8.12 16.52
CA ALA A 274 -9.15 -8.47 15.27
C ALA A 274 -9.44 -7.26 14.42
N ARG A 275 -9.88 -6.14 15.01
CA ARG A 275 -10.11 -4.87 14.34
C ARG A 275 -8.82 -4.35 13.70
N ASP A 276 -7.71 -4.38 14.42
CA ASP A 276 -6.41 -3.92 13.95
C ASP A 276 -5.98 -4.68 12.69
N ARG A 277 -6.16 -5.99 12.68
CA ARG A 277 -5.87 -6.84 11.53
C ARG A 277 -6.83 -6.54 10.36
N TYR A 278 -8.11 -6.36 10.64
CA TYR A 278 -9.12 -6.01 9.64
C TYR A 278 -8.83 -4.65 9.02
N TYR A 279 -8.58 -3.62 9.83
CA TYR A 279 -8.24 -2.27 9.36
C TYR A 279 -6.96 -2.27 8.51
N SER A 280 -5.90 -2.97 8.95
CA SER A 280 -4.67 -3.08 8.16
C SER A 280 -4.93 -3.61 6.76
N ALA A 281 -5.76 -4.66 6.62
CA ALA A 281 -6.06 -5.25 5.33
C ALA A 281 -6.90 -4.31 4.42
N ILE A 282 -7.86 -3.57 5.00
CA ILE A 282 -8.69 -2.63 4.26
C ILE A 282 -7.89 -1.42 3.81
N PHE A 283 -7.14 -0.78 4.71
CA PHE A 283 -6.29 0.35 4.36
C PHE A 283 -5.23 -0.02 3.31
N ASP A 284 -4.69 -1.24 3.36
CA ASP A 284 -3.77 -1.69 2.32
C ASP A 284 -4.43 -1.76 0.95
N LYS A 285 -5.68 -2.22 0.85
CA LYS A 285 -6.44 -2.20 -0.42
C LYS A 285 -6.64 -0.80 -0.96
N ILE A 286 -7.01 0.16 -0.12
CA ILE A 286 -7.14 1.58 -0.51
C ILE A 286 -5.79 2.10 -1.04
N TYR A 287 -4.74 1.80 -0.30
CA TYR A 287 -3.39 2.23 -0.65
C TYR A 287 -2.91 1.63 -1.99
N GLN A 288 -3.13 0.34 -2.23
CA GLN A 288 -2.80 -0.31 -3.51
C GLN A 288 -3.59 0.29 -4.67
N SER A 289 -4.89 0.58 -4.47
CA SER A 289 -5.71 1.24 -5.47
C SER A 289 -5.15 2.62 -5.86
N LEU A 290 -4.81 3.46 -4.86
CA LEU A 290 -4.22 4.77 -5.11
C LEU A 290 -2.92 4.67 -5.94
N LYS A 291 -2.08 3.69 -5.63
CA LYS A 291 -0.83 3.46 -6.36
C LYS A 291 -1.02 3.02 -7.80
N GLN A 292 -2.02 2.20 -8.03
CA GLN A 292 -2.39 1.72 -9.36
C GLN A 292 -3.23 2.74 -10.14
N ARG A 293 -3.55 3.91 -9.51
CA ARG A 293 -4.49 4.90 -10.05
C ARG A 293 -5.84 4.28 -10.42
N ASP A 294 -6.27 3.33 -9.61
CA ASP A 294 -7.54 2.65 -9.76
C ASP A 294 -8.67 3.47 -9.11
N VAL A 295 -9.90 3.04 -9.31
CA VAL A 295 -11.10 3.78 -8.94
C VAL A 295 -11.43 3.83 -7.45
N LEU A 296 -10.85 2.95 -6.60
CA LEU A 296 -11.07 2.98 -5.14
C LEU A 296 -10.28 4.15 -4.52
N ALA A 297 -10.99 5.25 -4.25
CA ALA A 297 -10.39 6.56 -4.01
C ALA A 297 -10.18 6.92 -2.53
N GLY A 298 -10.76 6.17 -1.60
CA GLY A 298 -10.61 6.47 -0.17
C GLY A 298 -11.50 5.65 0.73
N CYS A 299 -11.42 5.94 2.02
CA CYS A 299 -12.29 5.33 3.02
C CYS A 299 -12.52 6.22 4.25
N ASN A 300 -13.67 5.99 4.93
CA ASN A 300 -13.97 6.50 6.25
C ASN A 300 -14.26 5.31 7.18
N PHE A 301 -13.51 5.18 8.26
CA PHE A 301 -13.83 4.16 9.26
C PHE A 301 -14.98 4.62 10.15
N TRP A 302 -15.81 3.71 10.60
CA TRP A 302 -16.85 3.95 11.59
C TRP A 302 -16.40 3.42 12.96
N ALA A 303 -16.42 4.26 14.00
CA ALA A 303 -16.58 5.70 13.96
C ALA A 303 -15.60 6.36 14.93
N TRP A 304 -15.44 7.65 14.85
CA TRP A 304 -14.55 8.37 15.75
C TRP A 304 -15.14 8.53 17.15
N GLY A 305 -14.59 7.80 18.12
CA GLY A 305 -14.91 7.95 19.55
C GLY A 305 -14.02 8.95 20.28
N GLY A 306 -12.79 9.13 19.77
CA GLY A 306 -11.83 10.09 20.32
C GLY A 306 -11.56 9.93 21.81
N THR A 307 -11.74 11.02 22.58
CA THR A 307 -11.58 11.04 24.04
C THR A 307 -12.89 10.74 24.79
N GLY A 308 -14.01 10.55 24.06
CA GLY A 308 -15.32 10.27 24.66
C GLY A 308 -15.33 9.12 25.61
N GLN A 309 -16.21 9.16 26.60
CA GLN A 309 -16.37 8.14 27.63
C GLN A 309 -17.78 7.57 27.56
N PRO A 310 -17.97 6.31 27.11
CA PRO A 310 -19.28 5.65 27.19
C PRO A 310 -19.73 5.62 28.66
N GLN A 311 -20.90 6.17 28.94
CA GLN A 311 -21.42 6.25 30.32
C GLN A 311 -22.42 5.13 30.59
N HIS A 312 -23.18 4.73 29.55
CA HIS A 312 -24.12 3.62 29.60
C HIS A 312 -23.87 2.64 28.45
N GLU A 313 -24.40 1.44 28.58
CA GLU A 313 -24.33 0.39 27.55
C GLU A 313 -25.02 0.86 26.25
N PHE A 314 -26.22 1.42 26.38
CA PHE A 314 -26.93 2.09 25.28
C PHE A 314 -27.00 3.57 25.57
N TRP A 315 -26.86 4.38 24.52
CA TRP A 315 -26.81 5.83 24.66
C TRP A 315 -28.06 6.40 25.34
N GLN A 316 -27.85 7.27 26.27
CA GLN A 316 -28.90 8.04 26.97
C GLN A 316 -28.70 9.53 26.75
N PRO A 317 -29.78 10.33 26.86
CA PRO A 317 -29.68 11.77 26.75
C PRO A 317 -28.59 12.33 27.65
N TRP A 318 -27.68 13.14 27.05
CA TRP A 318 -26.55 13.82 27.68
C TRP A 318 -25.30 12.94 27.92
N ASP A 319 -25.32 11.68 27.50
CA ASP A 319 -24.07 10.89 27.39
C ASP A 319 -23.15 11.46 26.31
N ASP A 320 -21.86 11.24 26.42
CA ASP A 320 -20.93 11.51 25.33
C ASP A 320 -21.33 10.70 24.09
N TYR A 321 -21.28 11.33 22.91
CA TYR A 321 -21.34 10.59 21.66
C TYR A 321 -19.97 9.94 21.39
N VAL A 322 -19.97 8.64 21.17
CA VAL A 322 -18.74 7.88 20.90
C VAL A 322 -18.74 7.21 19.52
N GLY A 323 -19.74 7.53 18.68
CA GLY A 323 -19.82 7.11 17.30
C GLY A 323 -20.76 5.94 17.02
N ASP A 324 -21.06 5.09 18.01
CA ASP A 324 -22.07 4.03 17.83
C ASP A 324 -23.49 4.62 17.89
N PRO A 325 -24.43 4.13 17.04
CA PRO A 325 -25.84 4.55 17.12
C PRO A 325 -26.46 4.27 18.50
N GLY A 326 -27.48 5.03 18.87
CA GLY A 326 -28.03 4.98 20.22
C GLY A 326 -28.59 3.61 20.67
N GLN A 327 -28.97 2.76 19.72
CA GLN A 327 -29.49 1.39 19.94
C GLN A 327 -28.40 0.32 19.95
N GLU A 328 -27.14 0.68 19.71
CA GLU A 328 -25.99 -0.24 19.80
C GLU A 328 -25.19 0.01 21.08
N GLU A 329 -24.43 -1.00 21.53
CA GLU A 329 -23.57 -0.88 22.70
C GLU A 329 -22.49 0.18 22.46
N GLN A 330 -22.47 1.20 23.27
CA GLN A 330 -21.62 2.39 23.12
C GLN A 330 -20.14 2.07 23.36
N GLY A 331 -19.32 2.17 22.32
CA GLY A 331 -17.92 1.78 22.31
C GLY A 331 -17.63 0.51 21.48
N LEU A 332 -18.67 -0.18 20.98
CA LEU A 332 -18.55 -1.43 20.26
C LEU A 332 -17.69 -1.30 18.99
N ASN A 333 -18.05 -0.36 18.12
CA ASN A 333 -17.32 -0.06 16.88
C ASN A 333 -16.44 1.21 16.98
N SER A 334 -16.65 2.01 18.02
CA SER A 334 -15.94 3.27 18.23
C SER A 334 -14.42 3.09 18.26
N VAL A 335 -13.71 3.99 17.60
CA VAL A 335 -12.24 4.08 17.63
C VAL A 335 -11.84 5.20 18.58
N PHE A 336 -11.27 4.84 19.72
CA PHE A 336 -10.80 5.80 20.70
C PHE A 336 -9.33 6.17 20.46
N ASP A 337 -8.92 7.33 20.97
CA ASP A 337 -7.55 7.83 20.86
C ASP A 337 -6.48 6.90 21.46
N THR A 338 -6.89 6.03 22.39
CA THR A 338 -6.04 5.04 23.07
C THR A 338 -5.98 3.69 22.34
N ASP A 339 -6.81 3.46 21.31
CA ASP A 339 -6.85 2.19 20.60
C ASP A 339 -5.59 1.97 19.74
N THR A 340 -5.13 0.73 19.67
CA THR A 340 -4.00 0.35 18.80
C THR A 340 -4.31 0.58 17.33
N ALA A 341 -5.57 0.51 16.92
CA ALA A 341 -6.06 0.89 15.60
C ALA A 341 -5.63 2.30 15.16
N MET A 342 -5.47 3.25 16.11
CA MET A 342 -4.99 4.61 15.81
C MET A 342 -3.59 4.63 15.20
N ARG A 343 -2.70 3.70 15.57
CA ARG A 343 -1.37 3.59 14.96
C ARG A 343 -1.46 3.15 13.50
N ILE A 344 -2.40 2.24 13.21
CA ILE A 344 -2.66 1.75 11.86
C ILE A 344 -3.23 2.87 11.00
N ILE A 345 -4.26 3.57 11.49
CA ILE A 345 -4.89 4.72 10.83
C ILE A 345 -3.83 5.79 10.51
N LYS A 346 -3.07 6.23 11.51
CA LYS A 346 -2.01 7.24 11.33
C LYS A 346 -0.97 6.82 10.31
N ARG A 347 -0.54 5.56 10.36
CA ARG A 347 0.43 5.01 9.40
C ARG A 347 -0.10 5.07 7.98
N TYR A 348 -1.29 4.51 7.73
CA TYR A 348 -1.84 4.46 6.37
C TYR A 348 -2.21 5.85 5.85
N ASN A 349 -2.75 6.74 6.68
CA ASN A 349 -2.99 8.13 6.26
C ASN A 349 -1.69 8.81 5.83
N SER A 350 -0.60 8.66 6.59
CA SER A 350 0.72 9.16 6.16
C SER A 350 1.22 8.54 4.85
N LEU A 351 0.88 7.28 4.58
CA LEU A 351 1.20 6.61 3.31
C LEU A 351 0.36 7.15 2.16
N LEU A 352 -0.94 7.37 2.39
CA LEU A 352 -1.87 7.91 1.41
C LEU A 352 -1.52 9.36 1.06
N ASP A 353 -1.20 10.20 2.04
CA ASP A 353 -0.74 11.58 1.84
C ASP A 353 0.50 11.63 0.94
N LYS A 354 1.51 10.81 1.24
CA LYS A 354 2.74 10.74 0.45
C LYS A 354 2.48 10.25 -0.97
N ALA A 355 1.56 9.32 -1.16
CA ALA A 355 1.19 8.80 -2.47
C ALA A 355 0.34 9.81 -3.26
N GLY A 356 -0.58 10.53 -2.60
CA GLY A 356 -1.46 11.53 -3.20
C GLY A 356 -0.76 12.83 -3.63
N THR A 357 0.32 13.22 -2.93
CA THR A 357 1.06 14.45 -3.22
C THR A 357 2.01 14.36 -4.44
N ASN A 358 1.92 13.32 -5.27
CA ASN A 358 2.88 13.02 -6.35
C ASN A 358 4.34 12.84 -5.87
N ASN A 359 4.55 12.72 -4.58
CA ASN A 359 5.79 12.24 -3.98
C ASN A 359 5.83 10.70 -3.99
N ILE A 360 5.51 10.06 -5.12
CA ILE A 360 6.21 8.83 -5.50
C ILE A 360 7.66 9.29 -5.45
N SER A 361 8.46 8.70 -4.56
CA SER A 361 9.87 9.07 -4.40
C SER A 361 10.49 9.24 -5.78
N ILE A 362 10.53 10.48 -6.27
CA ILE A 362 11.28 10.80 -7.47
C ILE A 362 12.70 10.41 -7.11
N LYS A 363 13.27 9.48 -7.86
CA LYS A 363 14.67 9.09 -7.67
C LYS A 363 15.52 10.35 -7.51
N SER A 364 16.46 10.34 -6.58
CA SER A 364 17.37 11.47 -6.42
C SER A 364 18.09 11.78 -7.73
N LYS A 365 18.64 12.97 -7.86
CA LYS A 365 19.41 13.35 -9.03
C LYS A 365 20.55 12.35 -9.28
N GLU A 366 21.25 11.96 -8.22
CA GLU A 366 22.35 11.01 -8.26
C GLU A 366 21.90 9.61 -8.70
N THR A 367 20.68 9.20 -8.26
CA THR A 367 20.09 7.91 -8.66
C THR A 367 19.69 7.90 -10.13
N ASN A 368 19.16 9.01 -10.65
CA ASN A 368 18.88 9.16 -12.08
C ASN A 368 20.19 9.19 -12.89
N ASN A 369 21.21 9.92 -12.44
CA ASN A 369 22.51 9.92 -13.06
C ASN A 369 23.11 8.51 -13.12
N LEU A 370 22.99 7.72 -12.03
CA LEU A 370 23.42 6.33 -12.02
C LEU A 370 22.73 5.54 -13.14
N LEU A 371 21.40 5.59 -13.25
CA LEU A 371 20.67 4.85 -14.30
C LEU A 371 21.08 5.28 -15.71
N ASP A 372 21.18 6.58 -15.96
CA ASP A 372 21.58 7.12 -17.26
C ASP A 372 23.01 6.73 -17.62
N ASN A 373 23.92 6.73 -16.65
CA ASN A 373 25.31 6.36 -16.86
C ASN A 373 25.48 4.84 -17.00
N LEU A 374 24.65 4.01 -16.39
CA LEU A 374 24.60 2.56 -16.68
C LEU A 374 24.25 2.29 -18.15
N LYS A 375 23.28 3.03 -18.72
CA LYS A 375 22.96 2.96 -20.16
C LYS A 375 24.16 3.36 -21.04
N LYS A 376 24.89 4.40 -20.68
CA LYS A 376 26.08 4.86 -21.42
C LYS A 376 27.26 3.89 -21.32
N VAL A 377 27.50 3.35 -20.13
CA VAL A 377 28.56 2.37 -19.86
C VAL A 377 28.36 1.13 -20.71
N SER A 378 27.12 0.59 -20.78
CA SER A 378 26.82 -0.62 -21.54
C SER A 378 27.12 -0.51 -23.04
N LEU A 379 27.18 0.71 -23.60
CA LEU A 379 27.57 0.97 -24.98
C LEU A 379 29.10 0.98 -25.17
N ARG A 380 29.87 1.26 -24.12
CA ARG A 380 31.34 1.36 -24.14
C ARG A 380 31.98 0.03 -23.80
N GLY A 381 31.45 -0.69 -22.81
CA GLY A 381 31.98 -1.92 -22.30
C GLY A 381 31.11 -2.40 -21.14
N PHE A 382 31.65 -3.20 -20.23
CA PHE A 382 30.98 -3.61 -19.02
C PHE A 382 31.88 -3.40 -17.79
N MET A 383 31.27 -3.03 -16.66
CA MET A 383 31.96 -2.87 -15.40
C MET A 383 32.26 -4.24 -14.77
N PHE A 384 33.47 -4.41 -14.25
CA PHE A 384 33.80 -5.56 -13.43
C PHE A 384 33.35 -5.34 -11.98
N GLY A 385 32.71 -6.34 -11.39
CA GLY A 385 32.23 -6.30 -10.00
C GLY A 385 32.73 -7.48 -9.17
N HIS A 386 32.89 -7.26 -7.85
CA HIS A 386 33.21 -8.29 -6.88
C HIS A 386 32.45 -8.10 -5.58
N HIS A 387 31.89 -9.20 -5.05
CA HIS A 387 31.14 -9.17 -3.80
C HIS A 387 32.11 -9.12 -2.60
N ASP A 388 31.80 -8.26 -1.62
CA ASP A 388 32.57 -8.04 -0.37
C ASP A 388 34.06 -7.62 -0.57
N ASP A 389 34.46 -7.19 -1.74
CA ASP A 389 35.85 -6.95 -2.13
C ASP A 389 36.65 -6.04 -1.19
N THR A 390 36.02 -5.07 -0.50
CA THR A 390 36.69 -4.07 0.33
C THR A 390 36.54 -4.31 1.84
N VAL A 391 35.97 -5.43 2.23
CA VAL A 391 35.73 -5.75 3.66
C VAL A 391 36.52 -6.95 4.14
N TYR A 392 36.79 -7.89 3.30
CA TYR A 392 37.70 -9.03 3.52
C TYR A 392 38.13 -9.68 2.22
N GLY A 393 39.20 -10.50 2.25
CA GLY A 393 39.69 -11.28 1.13
C GLY A 393 40.63 -12.38 1.60
N ILE A 394 41.43 -12.90 0.68
CA ILE A 394 42.34 -13.98 1.00
C ILE A 394 43.54 -13.47 1.81
N GLY A 395 43.55 -13.85 3.08
CA GLY A 395 44.62 -13.53 4.03
C GLY A 395 44.55 -12.12 4.66
N TRP A 396 43.38 -11.43 4.55
CA TRP A 396 43.15 -10.14 5.20
C TRP A 396 41.66 -9.96 5.56
N GLU A 397 41.38 -9.15 6.57
CA GLU A 397 40.03 -8.83 7.02
C GLU A 397 39.97 -7.43 7.69
N GLY A 398 39.07 -6.59 7.20
CA GLY A 398 38.80 -5.29 7.81
C GLY A 398 39.83 -4.20 7.58
N ASP A 399 40.93 -4.50 6.89
CA ASP A 399 42.02 -3.54 6.60
C ASP A 399 41.54 -2.42 5.66
N GLU A 400 41.96 -1.19 5.97
CA GLU A 400 41.52 -0.03 5.17
C GLU A 400 42.23 0.02 3.82
N GLY A 401 41.46 0.19 2.74
CA GLY A 401 41.98 0.35 1.40
C GLY A 401 42.46 -0.93 0.74
N GLU A 402 42.28 -2.08 1.39
CA GLU A 402 42.59 -3.41 0.84
C GLU A 402 41.49 -3.89 -0.11
N SER A 403 41.88 -4.70 -1.07
CA SER A 403 41.06 -5.39 -2.07
C SER A 403 41.90 -6.44 -2.77
N ASP A 404 41.40 -7.67 -2.88
CA ASP A 404 42.10 -8.73 -3.62
C ASP A 404 42.30 -8.35 -5.08
N VAL A 405 41.28 -7.74 -5.70
CA VAL A 405 41.32 -7.28 -7.09
C VAL A 405 42.38 -6.20 -7.27
N LYS A 406 42.37 -5.16 -6.43
CA LYS A 406 43.36 -4.07 -6.48
C LYS A 406 44.79 -4.57 -6.27
N ARG A 407 44.98 -5.53 -5.37
CA ARG A 407 46.31 -6.14 -5.13
C ARG A 407 46.85 -6.87 -6.35
N VAL A 408 45.97 -7.30 -7.28
CA VAL A 408 46.37 -7.99 -8.53
C VAL A 408 46.57 -7.02 -9.70
N CYS A 409 45.61 -6.11 -9.94
CA CYS A 409 45.61 -5.26 -11.13
C CYS A 409 45.92 -3.78 -10.87
N GLY A 410 45.94 -3.32 -9.62
CA GLY A 410 46.22 -1.93 -9.24
C GLY A 410 45.02 -1.03 -9.07
N ASP A 411 43.82 -1.47 -9.44
CA ASP A 411 42.56 -0.73 -9.35
C ASP A 411 41.46 -1.53 -8.67
N TYR A 412 40.45 -0.81 -8.13
CA TYR A 412 39.28 -1.42 -7.51
C TYR A 412 38.26 -1.88 -8.56
N PRO A 413 37.40 -2.87 -8.23
CA PRO A 413 36.23 -3.16 -9.03
C PRO A 413 35.36 -1.91 -9.20
N ALA A 414 34.80 -1.72 -10.38
CA ALA A 414 33.83 -0.64 -10.64
C ALA A 414 32.50 -0.90 -9.93
N VAL A 415 32.17 -2.14 -9.61
CA VAL A 415 30.97 -2.53 -8.84
C VAL A 415 31.40 -3.31 -7.60
N ILE A 416 30.93 -2.85 -6.44
CA ILE A 416 31.10 -3.59 -5.18
C ILE A 416 29.71 -3.94 -4.65
N SER A 417 29.53 -5.17 -4.20
CA SER A 417 28.26 -5.59 -3.59
C SER A 417 28.45 -6.08 -2.16
N PHE A 418 27.35 -5.95 -1.37
CA PHE A 418 27.25 -6.43 0.00
C PHE A 418 25.89 -7.08 0.23
N ASP A 419 25.79 -7.92 1.26
CA ASP A 419 24.52 -8.52 1.66
C ASP A 419 23.98 -7.89 2.95
N LEU A 420 22.63 -7.73 3.02
CA LEU A 420 21.92 -7.17 4.15
C LEU A 420 21.31 -8.20 5.11
N GLY A 421 21.51 -9.50 4.88
CA GLY A 421 21.01 -10.57 5.75
C GLY A 421 21.43 -10.35 7.20
N GLU A 422 20.56 -10.63 8.17
CA GLU A 422 20.66 -10.39 9.60
C GLU A 422 20.31 -8.94 10.07
N LEU A 423 20.24 -7.95 9.15
CA LEU A 423 19.86 -6.58 9.49
C LEU A 423 18.43 -6.52 10.09
N GLU A 424 17.54 -7.36 9.58
CA GLU A 424 16.17 -7.49 10.05
C GLU A 424 16.05 -7.96 11.50
N LEU A 425 17.09 -8.59 12.03
CA LEU A 425 17.16 -9.09 13.41
C LEU A 425 17.87 -8.14 14.37
N ASP A 426 18.19 -6.90 13.94
CA ASP A 426 19.00 -5.92 14.71
C ASP A 426 20.44 -6.43 15.01
N SER A 427 20.96 -7.32 14.18
CA SER A 427 22.35 -7.75 14.28
C SER A 427 23.29 -6.60 13.94
N THR A 428 24.46 -6.55 14.57
CA THR A 428 25.52 -5.59 14.24
C THR A 428 26.38 -6.03 13.06
N VAL A 429 26.23 -7.28 12.62
CA VAL A 429 26.98 -7.90 11.52
C VAL A 429 26.01 -8.60 10.56
N ASN A 430 26.35 -8.63 9.27
CA ASN A 430 25.59 -9.39 8.27
C ASN A 430 25.82 -10.91 8.36
N LEU A 431 25.21 -11.66 7.45
CA LEU A 431 25.35 -13.14 7.39
C LEU A 431 26.81 -13.60 7.20
N ASP A 432 27.66 -12.82 6.53
CA ASP A 432 29.08 -13.06 6.32
C ASP A 432 29.97 -12.53 7.46
N LYS A 433 29.36 -12.12 8.58
CA LYS A 433 30.02 -11.56 9.79
C LYS A 433 30.74 -10.24 9.53
N VAL A 434 30.31 -9.47 8.52
CA VAL A 434 30.82 -8.12 8.27
C VAL A 434 30.01 -7.09 9.07
N PRO A 435 30.65 -6.21 9.84
CA PRO A 435 29.94 -5.14 10.57
C PRO A 435 29.20 -4.20 9.60
N PHE A 436 27.91 -3.89 9.89
CA PHE A 436 27.13 -2.96 9.08
C PHE A 436 27.74 -1.56 9.03
N ASP A 437 28.42 -1.10 10.06
CA ASP A 437 29.15 0.18 10.03
C ASP A 437 30.31 0.15 9.03
N LYS A 438 31.03 -0.99 8.90
CA LYS A 438 32.08 -1.18 7.86
C LYS A 438 31.46 -1.20 6.48
N ILE A 439 30.38 -1.93 6.28
CA ILE A 439 29.63 -1.94 5.01
C ILE A 439 29.22 -0.51 4.61
N LYS A 440 28.63 0.24 5.54
CA LYS A 440 28.23 1.64 5.30
C LYS A 440 29.41 2.52 4.89
N LYS A 441 30.56 2.37 5.57
CA LYS A 441 31.80 3.10 5.25
C LYS A 441 32.27 2.78 3.82
N GLU A 442 32.30 1.50 3.44
CA GLU A 442 32.78 1.08 2.12
C GLU A 442 31.80 1.45 1.00
N ILE A 443 30.49 1.48 1.26
CA ILE A 443 29.48 2.03 0.35
C ILE A 443 29.79 3.51 0.03
N ILE A 444 30.07 4.32 1.04
CA ILE A 444 30.41 5.73 0.88
C ILE A 444 31.75 5.90 0.15
N ASN A 445 32.74 5.06 0.46
CA ASN A 445 34.03 5.05 -0.22
C ASN A 445 33.87 4.72 -1.73
N GLN A 446 33.03 3.74 -2.06
CA GLN A 446 32.78 3.35 -3.44
C GLN A 446 32.06 4.47 -4.23
N TYR A 447 31.12 5.16 -3.58
CA TYR A 447 30.50 6.35 -4.18
C TYR A 447 31.54 7.42 -4.53
N TYR A 448 32.49 7.72 -3.63
CA TYR A 448 33.55 8.66 -3.89
C TYR A 448 34.54 8.21 -4.99
N ARG A 449 34.70 6.89 -5.19
CA ARG A 449 35.45 6.34 -6.32
C ARG A 449 34.68 6.48 -7.65
N GLY A 450 33.41 6.87 -7.62
CA GLY A 450 32.54 6.96 -8.80
C GLY A 450 31.94 5.63 -9.24
N GLY A 451 32.19 4.55 -8.50
CA GLY A 451 31.73 3.19 -8.81
C GLY A 451 30.33 2.87 -8.29
N MET A 452 29.74 1.79 -8.77
CA MET A 452 28.40 1.33 -8.38
C MET A 452 28.42 0.48 -7.10
N ILE A 453 27.36 0.60 -6.32
CA ILE A 453 27.08 -0.24 -5.15
C ILE A 453 25.85 -1.11 -5.44
N SER A 454 25.98 -2.44 -5.27
CA SER A 454 24.87 -3.38 -5.31
C SER A 454 24.62 -3.96 -3.93
N LEU A 455 23.37 -4.12 -3.54
CA LEU A 455 22.98 -4.72 -2.26
C LEU A 455 22.02 -5.88 -2.52
N SER A 456 22.37 -7.07 -2.04
CA SER A 456 21.46 -8.22 -1.94
C SER A 456 20.90 -8.33 -0.52
N TRP A 457 19.86 -9.16 -0.34
CA TRP A 457 19.29 -9.43 0.96
C TRP A 457 18.87 -10.89 1.08
N HIS A 458 19.69 -11.70 1.73
CA HIS A 458 19.35 -13.06 2.13
C HIS A 458 18.52 -13.02 3.42
N ALA A 459 17.27 -12.58 3.28
CA ALA A 459 16.36 -12.40 4.40
C ALA A 459 16.09 -13.71 5.14
N ARG A 460 16.10 -13.69 6.47
CA ARG A 460 15.66 -14.79 7.30
C ARG A 460 14.26 -15.25 6.94
N ASN A 461 13.94 -16.52 7.22
CA ASN A 461 12.57 -17.00 7.06
C ASN A 461 11.65 -16.37 8.12
N PRO A 462 10.68 -15.53 7.75
CA PRO A 462 9.86 -14.79 8.72
C PRO A 462 8.88 -15.66 9.50
N MET A 463 8.58 -16.86 8.98
CA MET A 463 7.67 -17.81 9.63
C MET A 463 8.42 -18.67 10.67
N THR A 464 9.55 -19.23 10.31
CA THR A 464 10.28 -20.20 11.15
C THR A 464 11.39 -19.55 11.98
N GLY A 465 11.91 -18.40 11.58
CA GLY A 465 13.12 -17.78 12.12
C GLY A 465 14.41 -18.42 11.63
N GLY A 466 14.33 -19.39 10.71
CA GLY A 466 15.47 -19.99 10.01
C GLY A 466 16.16 -19.01 9.06
N ASP A 467 17.19 -19.46 8.35
CA ASP A 467 17.90 -18.67 7.34
C ASP A 467 17.11 -18.59 6.01
N ALA A 468 17.69 -17.96 4.99
CA ALA A 468 17.09 -17.83 3.66
C ALA A 468 16.89 -19.21 2.98
N TRP A 469 17.67 -20.21 3.33
CA TRP A 469 17.63 -21.59 2.81
C TRP A 469 16.66 -22.50 3.60
N ASP A 470 15.94 -22.00 4.59
CA ASP A 470 14.90 -22.78 5.28
C ASP A 470 13.62 -22.85 4.42
N ILE A 471 13.57 -23.87 3.58
CA ILE A 471 12.52 -24.12 2.57
C ILE A 471 11.49 -25.17 3.00
N LYS A 472 11.38 -25.47 4.31
CA LYS A 472 10.50 -26.53 4.82
C LYS A 472 9.02 -26.25 4.65
N ASP A 473 8.64 -24.99 4.44
CA ASP A 473 7.26 -24.57 4.32
C ASP A 473 7.08 -23.67 3.08
N SER A 474 6.17 -24.05 2.18
CA SER A 474 5.85 -23.31 0.96
C SER A 474 4.83 -22.20 1.15
N THR A 475 4.37 -21.96 2.38
CA THR A 475 3.39 -20.91 2.67
C THR A 475 4.02 -19.63 3.25
N VAL A 476 5.34 -19.56 3.30
CA VAL A 476 6.09 -18.45 3.88
C VAL A 476 5.72 -17.13 3.20
N VAL A 477 5.83 -17.06 1.87
CA VAL A 477 5.48 -15.84 1.11
C VAL A 477 4.03 -15.44 1.36
N LYS A 478 3.09 -16.37 1.25
CA LYS A 478 1.68 -16.12 1.54
C LYS A 478 1.45 -15.57 2.94
N SER A 479 2.23 -16.03 3.94
CA SER A 479 2.07 -15.61 5.34
C SER A 479 2.49 -14.16 5.60
N ILE A 480 3.34 -13.58 4.75
CA ILE A 480 3.86 -12.20 4.89
C ILE A 480 3.16 -11.19 3.99
N LEU A 481 2.40 -11.63 3.01
CA LEU A 481 1.59 -10.74 2.18
C LEU A 481 0.46 -10.08 3.01
N PRO A 482 -0.15 -8.99 2.53
CA PRO A 482 -1.26 -8.33 3.22
C PRO A 482 -2.36 -9.32 3.63
N GLY A 483 -2.74 -9.26 4.92
CA GLY A 483 -3.67 -10.23 5.53
C GLY A 483 -3.03 -11.52 6.04
N GLY A 484 -1.77 -11.79 5.75
CA GLY A 484 -1.01 -12.92 6.27
C GLY A 484 -0.63 -12.75 7.75
N ILE A 485 -0.46 -13.88 8.45
CA ILE A 485 -0.20 -13.89 9.90
C ILE A 485 1.14 -13.24 10.28
N ASN A 486 2.14 -13.32 9.39
CA ASN A 486 3.47 -12.75 9.59
C ASN A 486 3.65 -11.37 8.92
N HIS A 487 2.60 -10.80 8.33
CA HIS A 487 2.68 -9.55 7.59
C HIS A 487 3.29 -8.40 8.40
N GLN A 488 2.81 -8.15 9.61
CA GLN A 488 3.31 -7.05 10.45
C GLN A 488 4.77 -7.25 10.87
N LYS A 489 5.17 -8.48 11.16
CA LYS A 489 6.57 -8.82 11.45
C LYS A 489 7.46 -8.47 10.26
N PHE A 490 7.04 -8.88 9.07
CA PHE A 490 7.81 -8.66 7.85
C PHE A 490 7.87 -7.19 7.43
N VAL A 491 6.77 -6.45 7.62
CA VAL A 491 6.77 -4.98 7.45
C VAL A 491 7.79 -4.31 8.37
N GLY A 492 7.92 -4.75 9.64
CA GLY A 492 8.96 -4.26 10.53
C GLY A 492 10.39 -4.57 10.04
N TRP A 493 10.60 -5.66 9.32
CA TRP A 493 11.88 -5.96 8.66
C TRP A 493 12.16 -5.02 7.49
N LEU A 494 11.15 -4.76 6.66
CA LEU A 494 11.26 -3.77 5.59
C LEU A 494 11.55 -2.36 6.12
N ASP A 495 10.98 -1.99 7.28
CA ASP A 495 11.29 -0.72 7.95
C ASP A 495 12.78 -0.59 8.28
N LYS A 496 13.41 -1.65 8.79
CA LYS A 496 14.84 -1.67 9.14
C LYS A 496 15.73 -1.56 7.91
N VAL A 497 15.45 -2.32 6.86
CA VAL A 497 16.20 -2.24 5.58
C VAL A 497 16.04 -0.86 4.96
N SER A 498 14.82 -0.32 4.95
CA SER A 498 14.51 1.04 4.49
C SER A 498 15.30 2.10 5.27
N ALA A 499 15.35 1.98 6.60
CA ALA A 499 16.10 2.90 7.46
C ALA A 499 17.61 2.83 7.20
N PHE A 500 18.17 1.63 7.02
CA PHE A 500 19.59 1.46 6.69
C PHE A 500 19.91 2.14 5.36
N ILE A 501 19.17 1.85 4.29
CA ILE A 501 19.40 2.44 2.97
C ILE A 501 19.22 3.97 3.01
N SER A 502 18.21 4.47 3.71
CA SER A 502 18.01 5.92 3.90
C SER A 502 19.16 6.59 4.64
N SER A 503 19.90 5.84 5.47
CA SER A 503 21.04 6.36 6.21
C SER A 503 22.32 6.46 5.39
N LEU A 504 22.35 5.89 4.17
CA LEU A 504 23.52 5.94 3.28
C LEU A 504 23.64 7.33 2.67
N GLN A 505 24.49 8.15 3.25
CA GLN A 505 24.73 9.52 2.79
C GLN A 505 26.17 9.96 3.06
N THR A 506 26.67 10.83 2.20
CA THR A 506 27.98 11.49 2.34
C THR A 506 27.96 12.50 3.47
N ALA A 507 29.13 13.03 3.83
CA ALA A 507 29.26 14.10 4.81
C ALA A 507 28.46 15.37 4.42
N ASP A 508 28.28 15.61 3.14
CA ASP A 508 27.50 16.73 2.60
C ASP A 508 26.00 16.41 2.43
N ASN A 509 25.52 15.34 3.06
CA ASN A 509 24.13 14.87 3.03
C ASN A 509 23.62 14.44 1.64
N VAL A 510 24.50 14.12 0.71
CA VAL A 510 24.10 13.51 -0.56
C VAL A 510 23.73 12.05 -0.32
N LYS A 511 22.53 11.64 -0.69
CA LYS A 511 22.09 10.24 -0.61
C LYS A 511 22.87 9.40 -1.62
N VAL A 512 23.55 8.36 -1.13
CA VAL A 512 24.33 7.46 -1.98
C VAL A 512 23.40 6.50 -2.73
N PRO A 513 23.38 6.55 -4.07
CA PRO A 513 22.57 5.63 -4.87
C PRO A 513 23.05 4.20 -4.75
N ILE A 514 22.12 3.27 -4.68
CA ILE A 514 22.41 1.84 -4.67
C ILE A 514 21.55 1.11 -5.71
N LEU A 515 22.04 -0.04 -6.17
CA LEU A 515 21.27 -1.04 -6.90
C LEU A 515 20.86 -2.12 -5.91
N PHE A 516 19.58 -2.18 -5.55
CA PHE A 516 19.04 -3.19 -4.63
C PHE A 516 18.50 -4.39 -5.39
N ARG A 517 18.94 -5.57 -5.00
CA ARG A 517 18.64 -6.86 -5.63
C ARG A 517 17.94 -7.79 -4.64
N PRO A 518 16.67 -7.51 -4.28
CA PRO A 518 15.89 -8.37 -3.40
C PRO A 518 15.42 -9.62 -4.13
N TRP A 519 15.09 -10.67 -3.40
CA TRP A 519 14.41 -11.88 -3.88
C TRP A 519 15.04 -12.46 -5.15
N HIS A 520 16.38 -12.39 -5.23
CA HIS A 520 17.15 -12.91 -6.34
C HIS A 520 17.06 -14.43 -6.42
N GLU A 521 17.50 -15.01 -7.56
CA GLU A 521 17.50 -16.44 -7.81
C GLU A 521 16.13 -17.14 -7.61
N ASN A 522 15.04 -16.38 -7.89
CA ASN A 522 13.66 -16.81 -7.63
C ASN A 522 13.19 -17.99 -8.51
N THR A 523 13.91 -18.33 -9.57
CA THR A 523 13.66 -19.50 -10.42
C THR A 523 14.34 -20.78 -9.91
N GLY A 524 15.18 -20.67 -8.89
CA GLY A 524 15.65 -21.77 -8.07
C GLY A 524 14.66 -22.09 -6.93
N SER A 525 14.87 -23.19 -6.24
CA SER A 525 14.03 -23.61 -5.11
C SER A 525 14.83 -23.78 -3.81
N TRP A 526 15.93 -23.05 -3.70
CA TRP A 526 16.82 -23.09 -2.52
C TRP A 526 16.60 -21.94 -1.54
N PHE A 527 15.82 -20.94 -1.91
CA PHE A 527 15.38 -19.88 -1.02
C PHE A 527 13.87 -19.97 -0.75
N TRP A 528 13.40 -19.50 0.41
CA TRP A 528 11.98 -19.57 0.78
C TRP A 528 11.04 -18.75 -0.16
N TRP A 529 11.59 -17.90 -1.03
CA TRP A 529 10.87 -17.17 -2.09
C TRP A 529 11.03 -17.81 -3.48
N GLY A 530 11.59 -18.99 -3.56
CA GLY A 530 11.91 -19.70 -4.80
C GLY A 530 10.71 -20.28 -5.54
N GLU A 531 10.95 -20.84 -6.73
CA GLU A 531 9.92 -21.26 -7.68
C GLU A 531 8.91 -22.25 -7.09
N GLN A 532 9.36 -23.25 -6.34
CA GLN A 532 8.47 -24.26 -5.73
C GLN A 532 7.89 -23.82 -4.37
N LEU A 533 8.29 -22.68 -3.84
CA LEU A 533 7.95 -22.18 -2.51
C LEU A 533 6.87 -21.10 -2.54
N CYS A 534 6.60 -20.51 -3.70
CA CYS A 534 5.51 -19.56 -3.90
C CYS A 534 5.11 -19.50 -5.38
N THR A 535 3.85 -19.15 -5.63
CA THR A 535 3.35 -18.92 -7.00
C THR A 535 3.98 -17.68 -7.64
N PRO A 536 3.94 -17.54 -8.98
CA PRO A 536 4.35 -16.29 -9.64
C PRO A 536 3.64 -15.05 -9.11
N ASP A 537 2.34 -15.12 -8.83
CA ASP A 537 1.57 -14.00 -8.31
C ASP A 537 1.97 -13.64 -6.87
N GLU A 538 2.23 -14.63 -6.01
CA GLU A 538 2.74 -14.40 -4.66
C GLU A 538 4.14 -13.76 -4.68
N TYR A 539 5.00 -14.18 -5.60
CA TYR A 539 6.32 -13.58 -5.77
C TYR A 539 6.22 -12.12 -6.25
N LYS A 540 5.40 -11.85 -7.26
CA LYS A 540 5.15 -10.48 -7.75
C LYS A 540 4.58 -9.58 -6.64
N ALA A 541 3.66 -10.10 -5.84
CA ALA A 541 3.09 -9.37 -4.71
C ALA A 541 4.14 -9.09 -3.61
N LEU A 542 5.07 -10.03 -3.33
CA LEU A 542 6.19 -9.83 -2.42
C LEU A 542 7.13 -8.72 -2.93
N TRP A 543 7.47 -8.77 -4.21
CA TRP A 543 8.31 -7.75 -4.84
C TRP A 543 7.64 -6.37 -4.79
N GLU A 544 6.40 -6.29 -5.21
CA GLU A 544 5.61 -5.07 -5.19
C GLU A 544 5.50 -4.48 -3.77
N MET A 545 5.18 -5.30 -2.78
CA MET A 545 5.13 -4.89 -1.38
C MET A 545 6.47 -4.29 -0.91
N THR A 546 7.60 -4.91 -1.29
CA THR A 546 8.95 -4.44 -0.94
C THR A 546 9.26 -3.08 -1.55
N VAL A 547 9.14 -2.96 -2.89
CA VAL A 547 9.41 -1.70 -3.61
C VAL A 547 8.53 -0.57 -3.12
N ASN A 548 7.25 -0.88 -2.93
CA ASN A 548 6.26 0.09 -2.49
C ASN A 548 6.52 0.56 -1.07
N HIS A 549 6.89 -0.34 -0.17
CA HIS A 549 7.25 0.01 1.19
C HIS A 549 8.41 1.01 1.23
N PHE A 550 9.45 0.79 0.43
CA PHE A 550 10.61 1.70 0.39
C PHE A 550 10.26 3.06 -0.24
N ARG A 551 9.53 3.07 -1.34
CA ARG A 551 9.03 4.30 -1.97
C ARG A 551 8.23 5.16 -0.98
N LEU A 552 7.40 4.52 -0.16
CA LEU A 552 6.55 5.18 0.82
C LEU A 552 7.32 5.74 2.01
N ASN A 553 8.40 5.07 2.39
CA ASN A 553 9.30 5.57 3.41
C ASN A 553 10.24 6.66 2.86
N GLY A 554 10.01 7.14 1.63
CA GLY A 554 10.79 8.22 1.02
C GLY A 554 12.21 7.80 0.61
N VAL A 555 12.47 6.49 0.48
CA VAL A 555 13.77 6.00 0.01
C VAL A 555 13.87 6.26 -1.49
N ASN A 556 14.67 7.23 -1.89
CA ASN A 556 14.77 7.72 -3.27
C ASN A 556 16.16 7.50 -3.90
N ASN A 557 17.04 6.82 -3.19
CA ASN A 557 18.38 6.49 -3.61
C ASN A 557 18.53 5.01 -4.01
N ILE A 558 17.46 4.41 -4.57
CA ILE A 558 17.44 3.01 -4.98
C ILE A 558 17.13 2.87 -6.47
N LEU A 559 17.90 2.02 -7.17
CA LEU A 559 17.51 1.29 -8.37
C LEU A 559 17.23 -0.16 -7.99
N TYR A 560 16.32 -0.83 -8.67
CA TYR A 560 15.93 -2.22 -8.39
C TYR A 560 16.40 -3.15 -9.51
N ALA A 561 17.06 -4.26 -9.13
CA ALA A 561 17.52 -5.29 -10.05
C ALA A 561 16.74 -6.59 -9.88
N TYR A 562 16.09 -7.06 -10.95
CA TYR A 562 15.46 -8.37 -11.03
C TYR A 562 16.44 -9.37 -11.63
N SER A 563 16.79 -10.44 -10.87
CA SER A 563 17.79 -11.44 -11.27
C SER A 563 17.37 -12.86 -10.90
N PRO A 564 16.76 -13.62 -11.83
CA PRO A 564 16.53 -15.05 -11.65
C PRO A 564 17.85 -15.83 -11.66
N GLY A 565 17.89 -16.97 -10.93
CA GLY A 565 19.10 -17.76 -10.68
C GLY A 565 19.25 -19.00 -11.56
N THR A 566 18.32 -19.25 -12.47
CA THR A 566 18.46 -20.32 -13.47
C THR A 566 18.28 -19.73 -14.86
N GLU A 567 19.06 -20.26 -15.79
CA GLU A 567 19.05 -19.79 -17.16
C GLU A 567 17.68 -20.02 -17.81
N PRO A 568 17.00 -18.97 -18.32
CA PRO A 568 15.66 -19.08 -18.88
C PRO A 568 15.66 -19.84 -20.21
N LYS A 569 14.58 -20.56 -20.48
CA LYS A 569 14.37 -21.23 -21.79
C LYS A 569 14.09 -20.23 -22.89
N ASP A 570 13.32 -19.19 -22.57
CA ASP A 570 12.85 -18.14 -23.47
C ASP A 570 12.44 -16.90 -22.68
N THR A 571 12.06 -15.85 -23.40
CA THR A 571 11.58 -14.59 -22.84
C THR A 571 10.34 -14.76 -21.97
N ALA A 572 9.41 -15.65 -22.35
CA ALA A 572 8.17 -15.86 -21.59
C ALA A 572 8.47 -16.43 -20.20
N GLN A 573 9.37 -17.39 -20.09
CA GLN A 573 9.77 -17.95 -18.80
C GLN A 573 10.52 -16.90 -17.93
N TYR A 574 11.37 -16.07 -18.54
CA TYR A 574 12.04 -14.98 -17.80
C TYR A 574 11.02 -14.01 -17.21
N LEU A 575 9.98 -13.66 -17.98
CA LEU A 575 8.95 -12.71 -17.58
C LEU A 575 7.83 -13.29 -16.71
N GLU A 576 7.77 -14.59 -16.50
CA GLU A 576 6.71 -15.25 -15.73
C GLU A 576 6.59 -14.67 -14.31
N ARG A 577 7.73 -14.45 -13.65
CA ARG A 577 7.81 -13.88 -12.30
C ARG A 577 8.22 -12.40 -12.29
N TYR A 578 8.39 -11.78 -13.45
CA TYR A 578 8.78 -10.38 -13.58
C TYR A 578 7.69 -9.45 -13.03
N PRO A 579 8.03 -8.57 -12.06
CA PRO A 579 7.02 -7.76 -11.37
C PRO A 579 6.52 -6.54 -12.15
N GLY A 580 7.05 -6.31 -13.35
CA GLY A 580 6.66 -5.20 -14.21
C GLY A 580 7.69 -4.08 -14.31
N ASP A 581 7.60 -3.31 -15.39
CA ASP A 581 8.58 -2.28 -15.76
C ASP A 581 8.69 -1.13 -14.74
N GLU A 582 7.60 -0.80 -14.07
CA GLU A 582 7.56 0.23 -13.03
C GLU A 582 8.28 -0.16 -11.73
N MET A 583 8.57 -1.45 -11.56
CA MET A 583 9.16 -2.04 -10.36
C MET A 583 10.61 -2.45 -10.52
N VAL A 584 11.16 -2.38 -11.74
CA VAL A 584 12.50 -2.86 -12.08
C VAL A 584 13.22 -1.83 -12.95
N ASP A 585 14.45 -1.52 -12.59
CA ASP A 585 15.33 -0.63 -13.35
C ASP A 585 16.37 -1.39 -14.16
N VAL A 586 16.89 -2.48 -13.61
CA VAL A 586 17.90 -3.34 -14.20
C VAL A 586 17.41 -4.78 -14.22
N ILE A 587 17.56 -5.44 -15.35
CA ILE A 587 17.30 -6.87 -15.48
C ILE A 587 18.63 -7.64 -15.47
N GLY A 588 18.66 -8.82 -14.87
CA GLY A 588 19.90 -9.60 -14.75
C GLY A 588 19.67 -11.09 -14.66
N LEU A 589 20.74 -11.81 -14.47
CA LEU A 589 20.72 -13.23 -14.15
C LEU A 589 21.95 -13.61 -13.32
N ASP A 590 21.83 -14.69 -12.56
CA ASP A 590 22.91 -15.29 -11.80
C ASP A 590 23.27 -16.65 -12.44
N THR A 591 24.55 -16.88 -12.72
CA THR A 591 25.02 -18.08 -13.42
C THR A 591 26.45 -18.45 -13.03
N TYR A 592 26.73 -19.74 -12.83
CA TYR A 592 28.02 -20.23 -12.39
C TYR A 592 28.55 -21.35 -13.29
N GLN A 593 29.87 -21.37 -13.50
CA GLN A 593 30.52 -22.38 -14.32
C GLN A 593 30.84 -23.64 -13.52
N PHE A 594 30.16 -24.72 -13.84
CA PHE A 594 30.57 -26.11 -13.43
C PHE A 594 31.21 -26.89 -14.59
N ASN A 595 30.74 -26.65 -15.81
CA ASN A 595 31.30 -27.21 -17.05
C ASN A 595 31.35 -26.08 -18.10
N ARG A 596 32.55 -25.86 -18.69
CA ARG A 596 32.81 -24.73 -19.61
C ARG A 596 31.88 -24.69 -20.81
N ASN A 597 31.70 -25.81 -21.52
CA ASN A 597 30.90 -25.79 -22.76
C ASN A 597 29.40 -25.61 -22.48
N ILE A 598 28.91 -26.23 -21.43
CA ILE A 598 27.52 -26.04 -20.97
C ILE A 598 27.33 -24.62 -20.51
N PHE A 599 28.23 -24.08 -19.71
CA PHE A 599 28.19 -22.71 -19.21
C PHE A 599 28.14 -21.70 -20.34
N LEU A 600 29.08 -21.76 -21.32
CA LEU A 600 29.12 -20.82 -22.44
C LEU A 600 27.84 -20.84 -23.29
N SER A 601 27.32 -22.06 -23.57
CA SER A 601 26.07 -22.19 -24.34
C SER A 601 24.87 -21.63 -23.62
N LYS A 602 24.78 -21.81 -22.31
CA LYS A 602 23.67 -21.27 -21.48
C LYS A 602 23.79 -19.77 -21.30
N LEU A 603 25.01 -19.26 -21.02
CA LEU A 603 25.27 -17.83 -20.86
C LEU A 603 24.93 -17.06 -22.15
N ASP A 604 25.37 -17.53 -23.31
CA ASP A 604 25.08 -16.91 -24.60
C ASP A 604 23.58 -16.81 -24.86
N LYS A 605 22.87 -17.93 -24.66
CA LYS A 605 21.40 -17.98 -24.81
C LYS A 605 20.70 -17.01 -23.84
N SER A 606 21.12 -16.96 -22.59
CA SER A 606 20.54 -16.09 -21.57
C SER A 606 20.80 -14.63 -21.85
N LEU A 607 22.01 -14.27 -22.28
CA LEU A 607 22.35 -12.90 -22.68
C LEU A 607 21.56 -12.44 -23.91
N ALA A 608 21.31 -13.33 -24.88
CA ALA A 608 20.46 -13.03 -26.03
C ALA A 608 19.00 -12.74 -25.59
N ILE A 609 18.47 -13.47 -24.58
CA ILE A 609 17.15 -13.22 -24.00
C ILE A 609 17.15 -11.86 -23.27
N LEU A 610 18.15 -11.58 -22.44
CA LEU A 610 18.27 -10.28 -21.75
C LEU A 610 18.38 -9.10 -22.70
N ASP A 611 19.18 -9.23 -23.77
CA ASP A 611 19.31 -8.22 -24.81
C ASP A 611 17.97 -7.93 -25.51
N SER A 612 17.20 -8.99 -25.81
CA SER A 612 15.87 -8.87 -26.38
C SER A 612 14.89 -8.14 -25.42
N ILE A 613 14.85 -8.54 -24.15
CA ILE A 613 14.00 -7.93 -23.13
C ILE A 613 14.44 -6.48 -22.88
N GLY A 614 15.75 -6.24 -22.76
CA GLY A 614 16.31 -4.89 -22.55
C GLY A 614 15.85 -3.91 -23.63
N LYS A 615 15.83 -4.35 -24.88
CA LYS A 615 15.36 -3.55 -26.01
C LYS A 615 13.84 -3.32 -26.02
N THR A 616 13.06 -4.34 -25.68
CA THR A 616 11.59 -4.26 -25.74
C THR A 616 10.98 -3.53 -24.54
N HIS A 617 11.65 -3.59 -23.37
CA HIS A 617 11.21 -3.00 -22.11
C HIS A 617 12.01 -1.75 -21.69
N ASP A 618 12.92 -1.27 -22.53
CA ASP A 618 13.86 -0.16 -22.24
C ASP A 618 14.61 -0.35 -20.92
N LYS A 619 15.18 -1.55 -20.71
CA LYS A 619 15.93 -1.89 -19.49
C LYS A 619 17.42 -2.06 -19.76
N VAL A 620 18.22 -1.58 -18.81
CA VAL A 620 19.63 -1.96 -18.70
C VAL A 620 19.70 -3.41 -18.23
N TYR A 621 20.65 -4.18 -18.76
CA TYR A 621 20.85 -5.55 -18.31
C TYR A 621 22.29 -5.83 -17.88
N ALA A 622 22.45 -6.84 -17.03
CA ALA A 622 23.72 -7.22 -16.43
C ALA A 622 23.78 -8.72 -16.12
N VAL A 623 25.00 -9.22 -15.88
CA VAL A 623 25.18 -10.50 -15.19
C VAL A 623 25.41 -10.19 -13.72
N THR A 624 24.32 -10.34 -12.94
CA THR A 624 24.24 -9.90 -11.56
C THR A 624 25.06 -10.76 -10.61
N GLU A 625 25.26 -12.04 -10.95
CA GLU A 625 26.28 -12.92 -10.37
C GLU A 625 26.85 -13.86 -11.43
N ILE A 626 28.16 -14.01 -11.43
CA ILE A 626 28.85 -14.95 -12.31
C ILE A 626 30.09 -15.50 -11.59
N GLY A 627 30.51 -16.72 -11.93
CA GLY A 627 31.76 -17.20 -11.35
C GLY A 627 32.15 -18.60 -11.76
N TYR A 628 33.40 -18.88 -11.45
CA TYR A 628 33.99 -20.21 -11.51
C TYR A 628 34.76 -20.44 -10.21
N GLU A 629 34.19 -21.27 -9.32
CA GLU A 629 34.75 -21.47 -7.97
C GLU A 629 36.20 -21.90 -8.03
N GLY A 630 37.07 -21.18 -7.32
CA GLY A 630 38.51 -21.44 -7.24
C GLY A 630 39.30 -21.11 -8.49
N ILE A 631 38.69 -20.72 -9.58
CA ILE A 631 39.28 -20.31 -10.86
C ILE A 631 40.48 -21.17 -11.26
N PRO A 632 40.31 -22.50 -11.44
CA PRO A 632 41.42 -23.42 -11.71
C PRO A 632 42.02 -23.29 -13.12
N ASP A 633 41.31 -22.63 -14.05
CA ASP A 633 41.78 -22.33 -15.40
C ASP A 633 42.58 -21.03 -15.41
N ALA A 634 43.89 -21.12 -15.63
CA ALA A 634 44.79 -19.99 -15.65
C ALA A 634 44.49 -18.95 -16.73
N LYS A 635 43.64 -19.28 -17.71
CA LYS A 635 43.22 -18.40 -18.82
C LYS A 635 41.73 -18.09 -18.85
N TRP A 636 41.02 -18.34 -17.76
CA TRP A 636 39.56 -18.22 -17.68
C TRP A 636 39.05 -16.82 -18.05
N TRP A 637 39.72 -15.79 -17.60
CA TRP A 637 39.31 -14.40 -17.79
C TRP A 637 39.32 -13.99 -19.26
N THR A 638 40.44 -14.22 -19.97
CA THR A 638 40.59 -13.79 -21.36
C THR A 638 40.08 -14.82 -22.37
N SER A 639 40.10 -16.12 -22.04
CA SER A 639 39.71 -17.16 -22.98
C SER A 639 38.29 -17.69 -22.83
N THR A 640 37.63 -17.41 -21.69
CA THR A 640 36.27 -17.88 -21.42
C THR A 640 35.31 -16.72 -21.16
N LEU A 641 35.55 -15.86 -20.15
CA LEU A 641 34.63 -14.84 -19.71
C LEU A 641 34.57 -13.68 -20.68
N LEU A 642 35.71 -13.08 -21.01
CA LEU A 642 35.78 -11.89 -21.84
C LEU A 642 35.10 -12.06 -23.22
N PRO A 643 35.38 -13.14 -24.00
CA PRO A 643 34.72 -13.31 -25.29
C PRO A 643 33.23 -13.53 -25.19
N ALA A 644 32.71 -14.11 -24.10
CA ALA A 644 31.30 -14.34 -23.90
C ALA A 644 30.54 -13.04 -23.61
N LEU A 645 31.13 -12.15 -22.79
CA LEU A 645 30.48 -10.92 -22.36
C LEU A 645 30.59 -9.79 -23.38
N THR A 646 31.69 -9.68 -24.12
CA THR A 646 31.93 -8.55 -25.04
C THR A 646 31.05 -8.53 -26.29
N GLN A 647 30.28 -9.59 -26.53
CA GLN A 647 29.30 -9.67 -27.63
C GLN A 647 28.00 -8.94 -27.31
N TYR A 648 27.77 -8.57 -26.06
CA TYR A 648 26.54 -7.96 -25.57
C TYR A 648 26.79 -6.60 -24.93
N SER A 649 25.76 -5.74 -24.92
CA SER A 649 25.81 -4.40 -24.32
C SER A 649 25.35 -4.43 -22.86
N LEU A 650 26.02 -5.21 -22.00
CA LEU A 650 25.67 -5.30 -20.58
C LEU A 650 26.35 -4.21 -19.75
N ALA A 651 25.69 -3.76 -18.67
CA ALA A 651 26.24 -2.72 -17.81
C ALA A 651 27.37 -3.23 -16.90
N TYR A 652 27.24 -4.44 -16.36
CA TYR A 652 28.26 -5.02 -15.49
C TYR A 652 28.17 -6.57 -15.44
N ALA A 653 29.25 -7.15 -14.97
CA ALA A 653 29.33 -8.56 -14.56
C ALA A 653 30.01 -8.64 -13.19
N LEU A 654 29.36 -9.24 -12.21
CA LEU A 654 29.80 -9.31 -10.83
C LEU A 654 30.16 -10.74 -10.45
N VAL A 655 31.39 -10.95 -9.98
CA VAL A 655 31.79 -12.24 -9.41
C VAL A 655 31.52 -12.28 -7.90
N TRP A 656 31.24 -13.50 -7.41
CA TRP A 656 30.93 -13.72 -6.01
C TRP A 656 32.15 -13.52 -5.10
N ARG A 657 32.00 -13.65 -3.80
CA ARG A 657 32.98 -13.32 -2.76
C ARG A 657 34.19 -14.23 -2.71
N ASN A 658 35.29 -13.76 -2.17
CA ASN A 658 36.44 -14.53 -1.75
C ASN A 658 36.32 -14.87 -0.25
N ALA A 659 35.81 -16.07 0.08
CA ALA A 659 35.52 -16.44 1.45
C ALA A 659 36.79 -16.62 2.29
N ARG A 660 36.88 -15.89 3.40
CA ARG A 660 37.99 -16.00 4.35
C ARG A 660 37.98 -17.28 5.17
N GLU A 661 36.79 -17.84 5.37
CA GLU A 661 36.57 -19.06 6.16
C GLU A 661 36.67 -20.34 5.36
N ARG A 662 36.75 -20.27 4.01
CA ARG A 662 36.76 -21.43 3.12
C ARG A 662 37.76 -21.23 1.97
N VAL A 663 38.96 -21.79 2.11
CA VAL A 663 40.12 -21.56 1.22
C VAL A 663 39.86 -21.82 -0.28
N THR A 664 38.93 -22.71 -0.61
CA THR A 664 38.58 -23.04 -2.00
C THR A 664 37.44 -22.23 -2.58
N HIS A 665 36.75 -21.45 -1.76
CA HIS A 665 35.57 -20.69 -2.15
C HIS A 665 35.96 -19.23 -2.43
N PHE A 666 36.50 -19.01 -3.64
CA PHE A 666 36.82 -17.68 -4.13
C PHE A 666 36.49 -17.54 -5.62
N TYR A 667 36.17 -16.37 -6.05
CA TYR A 667 35.68 -16.05 -7.40
C TYR A 667 36.40 -14.88 -8.07
N ALA A 668 37.24 -14.14 -7.34
CA ALA A 668 38.19 -13.19 -7.88
C ALA A 668 39.64 -13.62 -7.62
N PRO A 669 40.60 -13.23 -8.46
CA PRO A 669 42.01 -13.58 -8.22
C PRO A 669 42.56 -12.75 -7.06
N TYR A 670 43.57 -13.32 -6.40
CA TYR A 670 44.40 -12.67 -5.39
C TYR A 670 45.87 -12.86 -5.72
N PRO A 671 46.81 -12.12 -5.11
CA PRO A 671 48.24 -12.27 -5.42
C PRO A 671 48.74 -13.70 -5.28
N GLY A 672 49.31 -14.24 -6.39
CA GLY A 672 49.81 -15.61 -6.45
C GLY A 672 48.77 -16.67 -6.87
N GLN A 673 47.51 -16.30 -7.07
CA GLN A 673 46.52 -17.23 -7.64
C GLN A 673 46.83 -17.49 -9.13
N VAL A 674 46.58 -18.72 -9.61
CA VAL A 674 47.03 -19.20 -10.94
C VAL A 674 46.52 -18.33 -12.11
N SER A 675 45.33 -17.71 -12.01
CA SER A 675 44.76 -16.88 -13.07
C SER A 675 45.07 -15.38 -12.91
N ALA A 676 45.83 -14.97 -11.89
CA ALA A 676 46.07 -13.53 -11.60
C ALA A 676 46.74 -12.80 -12.76
N THR A 677 47.68 -13.43 -13.45
CA THR A 677 48.32 -12.84 -14.64
C THR A 677 47.37 -12.64 -15.80
N ASP A 678 46.49 -13.57 -16.05
CA ASP A 678 45.44 -13.49 -17.07
C ASP A 678 44.40 -12.42 -16.72
N PHE A 679 44.11 -12.24 -15.43
CA PHE A 679 43.24 -11.19 -14.96
C PHE A 679 43.82 -9.79 -15.21
N VAL A 680 45.15 -9.60 -15.14
CA VAL A 680 45.79 -8.33 -15.51
C VAL A 680 45.58 -8.03 -17.01
N GLU A 681 45.62 -9.04 -17.88
CA GLU A 681 45.29 -8.86 -19.30
C GLU A 681 43.81 -8.60 -19.55
N PHE A 682 42.92 -9.21 -18.75
CA PHE A 682 41.51 -8.91 -18.74
C PHE A 682 41.24 -7.46 -18.27
N TYR A 683 41.90 -6.98 -17.21
CA TYR A 683 41.84 -5.59 -16.73
C TYR A 683 42.24 -4.57 -17.81
N LYS A 684 43.29 -4.85 -18.59
CA LYS A 684 43.77 -3.94 -19.64
C LYS A 684 42.90 -3.90 -20.91
N HIS A 685 41.90 -4.77 -20.99
CA HIS A 685 41.08 -4.83 -22.19
C HIS A 685 40.07 -3.66 -22.24
N PRO A 686 39.97 -2.93 -23.40
CA PRO A 686 39.18 -1.68 -23.47
C PRO A 686 37.65 -1.85 -23.25
N LYS A 687 37.16 -3.06 -23.15
CA LYS A 687 35.75 -3.37 -22.86
C LYS A 687 35.48 -3.71 -21.39
N THR A 688 36.51 -3.91 -20.58
CA THR A 688 36.38 -4.14 -19.14
C THR A 688 36.66 -2.83 -18.41
N LEU A 689 35.77 -2.41 -17.55
CA LEU A 689 35.81 -1.12 -16.88
C LEU A 689 35.98 -1.33 -15.38
N PHE A 690 36.94 -0.64 -14.80
CA PHE A 690 37.25 -0.64 -13.37
C PHE A 690 36.99 0.73 -12.74
N ALA A 691 37.26 0.89 -11.46
CA ALA A 691 36.85 2.09 -10.72
C ALA A 691 37.42 3.39 -11.29
N GLU A 692 38.71 3.41 -11.74
CA GLU A 692 39.35 4.61 -12.29
C GLU A 692 38.76 5.04 -13.66
N GLU A 693 38.02 4.16 -14.35
CA GLU A 693 37.48 4.42 -15.69
C GLU A 693 36.01 4.84 -15.69
N VAL A 694 35.36 4.89 -14.51
CA VAL A 694 33.93 5.22 -14.39
C VAL A 694 33.71 6.38 -13.41
N ASN A 695 32.70 7.18 -13.71
CA ASN A 695 32.08 8.10 -12.75
C ASN A 695 30.57 8.12 -13.01
N LEU A 696 29.83 7.39 -12.20
CA LEU A 696 28.44 7.10 -12.44
C LEU A 696 27.47 8.19 -11.90
N TYR A 697 27.99 9.22 -11.26
CA TYR A 697 27.16 10.19 -10.53
C TYR A 697 27.23 11.62 -11.11
N GLN A 698 28.10 11.83 -12.10
CA GLN A 698 28.29 13.14 -12.79
C GLN A 698 27.47 13.26 -14.08
#